data_16f6ecf8378de4af06ec86fda486b156
#
_entry.id   16f6ecf8378de4af06ec86fda486b156
#
_cell.length_a   1.000
_cell.length_b   1.000
_cell.length_c   1.000
_cell.angle_alpha   90.00
_cell.angle_beta   90.00
_cell.angle_gamma   90.00
#
_symmetry.space_group_name_H-M   'P 1'
#
loop_
_entity.id
_entity.type
_entity.pdbx_description
1 polymer ?
#
loop_
_entity_poly.entity_id
_entity_poly.type
_entity_poly.pdbx_seq_one_letter_code
_entity_poly.pdbx_strand_id
1 'polypeptide(L)'
;MKKFLSILAICFLFNGFTQQKITLDDIWVKYAFAPKGAQGFNTMKDGLHYSDIEEKDGITIIAKYQIKNNAKVGELVNSKDVKYNAKAIDISSYEFSPNEDKILLSENGEAIYRRSYKADYYVYDFKTKLTLPVSDHGKIMFPTFSPDGRKIAFVRDNNLFIRDLLSNKEIVVTTDGAFNKIKNGWGDWVYEEEFSKANYFTWSPNSQYLAYIKFNETNVKDFTMDYYKGELYPEKYTYKYPKAGEDNSLVTCHIYDINSMNSNKTVQVDLGDETDIYLPRLQFTNDYNVLSLQRLNRLQNKLELLFVDAKNGKAKVVYTDEAKTYVDITDDLTFISNKGFIISSERDEYNHLYFYDLNGKLMNQVTSGKWDVITFKGYDEKSNTLYYISTENGAINRDLYSVKLDGKGKKRMSTNNGFNDAEFTTGFKYYISSYSDANTPPVYELRDASGKVIKVLENNLALKEKLSGYTLGKKEFFTFKNTDSIELNGFMIKPANFDPTKKYPVYMYAYNGPGANEVNNNFEGFEFMWHQLLCQEGYIVVCVDGRGTLGRGRQFKHCTYLQLGKYETMDQIDAAKYLGQQPYVDKSRIGFQGWSYGGYMACLMISKGAEYIKSAIAVAPVTNWKYYDNIYTERFMRKPKDNKKGYEDNSPVNYVTKIKGNFLLIHGSADDNVHVQNSMEMARALVSNNIPFDFMIYPNKNHGIAGGFTRYHIFNKMLKFVKENL
;
A
#
# COMPACT_ATOMS: atom_id res chain seq x y z
N MET A 1 11.72 -52.66 -70.98
CA MET A 1 10.76 -52.18 -70.00
C MET A 1 11.54 -51.80 -68.76
N LYS A 2 11.89 -50.50 -68.58
CA LYS A 2 12.56 -49.97 -67.41
C LYS A 2 11.53 -49.24 -66.56
N LYS A 3 11.32 -49.70 -65.30
CA LYS A 3 10.46 -49.05 -64.32
C LYS A 3 11.27 -47.95 -63.63
N PHE A 4 10.82 -46.69 -63.76
CA PHE A 4 11.29 -45.55 -62.95
C PHE A 4 10.57 -45.57 -61.61
N LEU A 5 11.32 -45.66 -60.54
CA LEU A 5 10.85 -45.43 -59.15
C LEU A 5 11.08 -43.95 -58.80
N SER A 6 10.03 -43.16 -58.72
CA SER A 6 10.11 -41.77 -58.22
C SER A 6 10.05 -41.81 -56.71
N ILE A 7 11.15 -41.42 -56.04
CA ILE A 7 11.16 -41.18 -54.60
C ILE A 7 10.69 -39.76 -54.34
N LEU A 8 9.50 -39.63 -53.74
CA LEU A 8 8.97 -38.36 -53.28
C LEU A 8 9.62 -38.03 -51.91
N ALA A 9 10.57 -37.10 -51.89
CA ALA A 9 11.14 -36.57 -50.65
C ALA A 9 10.17 -35.56 -50.05
N ILE A 10 9.45 -35.95 -48.99
CA ILE A 10 8.67 -35.04 -48.19
C ILE A 10 9.64 -34.26 -47.27
N CYS A 11 9.94 -33.01 -47.67
CA CYS A 11 10.62 -32.03 -46.77
C CYS A 11 9.63 -31.59 -45.71
N PHE A 12 9.75 -32.14 -44.50
CA PHE A 12 9.14 -31.53 -43.32
C PHE A 12 9.84 -30.21 -43.03
N LEU A 13 9.28 -29.11 -43.45
CA LEU A 13 9.65 -27.80 -42.98
C LEU A 13 9.27 -27.73 -41.50
N PHE A 14 10.23 -28.04 -40.61
CA PHE A 14 10.15 -27.60 -39.25
C PHE A 14 10.21 -26.05 -39.25
N ASN A 15 9.05 -25.42 -39.24
CA ASN A 15 8.95 -24.03 -38.80
C ASN A 15 9.41 -24.00 -37.35
N GLY A 16 10.69 -23.80 -37.14
CA GLY A 16 11.24 -23.47 -35.85
C GLY A 16 10.60 -22.14 -35.47
N PHE A 17 9.55 -22.17 -34.62
CA PHE A 17 9.08 -20.98 -33.94
C PHE A 17 10.29 -20.44 -33.18
N THR A 18 10.90 -19.36 -33.70
CA THR A 18 11.89 -18.61 -32.93
C THR A 18 11.19 -18.09 -31.70
N GLN A 19 11.54 -18.70 -30.57
CA GLN A 19 10.94 -18.37 -29.29
C GLN A 19 11.15 -16.89 -28.99
N GLN A 20 10.07 -16.20 -28.64
CA GLN A 20 10.14 -14.77 -28.34
C GLN A 20 10.97 -14.54 -27.07
N LYS A 21 11.85 -13.55 -27.14
CA LYS A 21 12.62 -13.10 -25.97
C LYS A 21 11.94 -11.94 -25.31
N ILE A 22 11.90 -11.97 -23.96
CA ILE A 22 11.46 -10.85 -23.15
C ILE A 22 12.48 -9.73 -23.26
N THR A 23 12.04 -8.50 -23.43
CA THR A 23 12.87 -7.30 -23.46
C THR A 23 12.44 -6.29 -22.40
N LEU A 24 13.35 -5.42 -21.99
CA LEU A 24 13.01 -4.30 -21.09
C LEU A 24 11.96 -3.35 -21.71
N ASP A 25 11.99 -3.21 -23.05
CA ASP A 25 11.03 -2.42 -23.79
C ASP A 25 9.60 -2.99 -23.64
N ASP A 26 9.44 -4.31 -23.75
CA ASP A 26 8.16 -4.98 -23.57
C ASP A 26 7.63 -4.81 -22.14
N ILE A 27 8.52 -4.81 -21.12
CA ILE A 27 8.13 -4.67 -19.72
C ILE A 27 7.80 -3.21 -19.36
N TRP A 28 8.72 -2.26 -19.65
CA TRP A 28 8.71 -0.92 -19.06
C TRP A 28 8.33 0.21 -20.02
N VAL A 29 8.20 -0.05 -21.31
CA VAL A 29 7.75 0.94 -22.31
C VAL A 29 6.39 0.57 -22.86
N LYS A 30 6.23 -0.67 -23.36
CA LYS A 30 4.98 -1.15 -23.94
C LYS A 30 3.97 -1.66 -22.91
N TYR A 31 4.43 -1.94 -21.68
CA TYR A 31 3.61 -2.58 -20.63
C TYR A 31 2.88 -3.83 -21.13
N ALA A 32 3.59 -4.61 -21.99
CA ALA A 32 3.01 -5.69 -22.77
C ALA A 32 2.47 -6.86 -21.92
N PHE A 33 2.84 -6.95 -20.65
CA PHE A 33 2.50 -8.02 -19.72
C PHE A 33 1.63 -7.55 -18.54
N ALA A 34 1.02 -6.37 -18.65
CA ALA A 34 0.10 -5.88 -17.63
C ALA A 34 -1.15 -6.76 -17.57
N PRO A 35 -1.47 -7.37 -16.42
CA PRO A 35 -2.75 -8.05 -16.26
C PRO A 35 -3.89 -7.02 -16.25
N LYS A 36 -5.04 -7.41 -16.81
CA LYS A 36 -6.27 -6.63 -16.68
C LYS A 36 -6.94 -6.94 -15.36
N GLY A 37 -7.48 -5.91 -14.69
CA GLY A 37 -8.34 -6.03 -13.54
C GLY A 37 -9.82 -6.18 -13.94
N ALA A 38 -10.69 -6.48 -12.98
CA ALA A 38 -12.11 -6.23 -13.14
C ALA A 38 -12.30 -4.71 -13.11
N GLN A 39 -12.73 -4.12 -14.23
CA GLN A 39 -12.88 -2.68 -14.35
C GLN A 39 -14.09 -2.17 -13.57
N GLY A 40 -13.94 -0.97 -13.00
CA GLY A 40 -14.96 0.01 -12.65
C GLY A 40 -16.18 -0.53 -11.91
N PHE A 41 -16.01 -1.18 -10.75
CA PHE A 41 -17.14 -1.76 -10.05
C PHE A 41 -17.54 -0.89 -8.84
N ASN A 42 -18.02 0.34 -9.11
CA ASN A 42 -18.55 1.20 -8.06
C ASN A 42 -19.96 0.77 -7.68
N THR A 43 -20.10 -0.01 -6.60
CA THR A 43 -21.40 -0.55 -6.20
C THR A 43 -22.34 0.54 -5.75
N MET A 44 -23.60 0.50 -6.23
CA MET A 44 -24.65 1.43 -5.84
C MET A 44 -25.33 0.99 -4.55
N LYS A 45 -26.01 1.92 -3.89
CA LYS A 45 -26.67 1.76 -2.59
C LYS A 45 -27.65 0.58 -2.52
N ASP A 46 -28.30 0.24 -3.65
CA ASP A 46 -29.26 -0.86 -3.71
C ASP A 46 -28.60 -2.26 -3.67
N GLY A 47 -27.27 -2.34 -3.82
CA GLY A 47 -26.51 -3.58 -3.85
C GLY A 47 -26.88 -4.50 -5.03
N LEU A 48 -27.56 -3.98 -6.05
CA LEU A 48 -28.00 -4.70 -7.27
C LEU A 48 -27.40 -4.12 -8.53
N HIS A 49 -26.92 -2.87 -8.47
CA HIS A 49 -26.32 -2.16 -9.57
C HIS A 49 -24.92 -1.65 -9.20
N TYR A 50 -24.14 -1.40 -10.24
CA TYR A 50 -22.87 -0.68 -10.15
C TYR A 50 -22.78 0.37 -11.25
N SER A 51 -21.89 1.31 -11.09
CA SER A 51 -21.56 2.29 -12.11
C SER A 51 -20.10 2.12 -12.56
N ASP A 52 -19.83 2.51 -13.79
CA ASP A 52 -18.50 2.50 -14.40
C ASP A 52 -18.32 3.68 -15.35
N ILE A 53 -17.06 4.08 -15.56
CA ILE A 53 -16.66 5.06 -16.56
C ILE A 53 -16.44 4.35 -17.89
N GLU A 54 -17.11 4.83 -18.94
CA GLU A 54 -16.87 4.47 -20.33
C GLU A 54 -16.28 5.68 -21.07
N GLU A 55 -15.24 5.44 -21.83
CA GLU A 55 -14.71 6.43 -22.78
C GLU A 55 -15.13 6.05 -24.20
N LYS A 56 -15.82 6.97 -24.87
CA LYS A 56 -16.24 6.78 -26.26
C LYS A 56 -16.13 8.08 -27.04
N ASP A 57 -15.33 8.07 -28.10
CA ASP A 57 -15.14 9.21 -29.01
C ASP A 57 -14.76 10.52 -28.28
N GLY A 58 -13.92 10.40 -27.22
CA GLY A 58 -13.52 11.53 -26.38
C GLY A 58 -14.61 12.05 -25.46
N ILE A 59 -15.65 11.25 -25.21
CA ILE A 59 -16.74 11.55 -24.28
C ILE A 59 -16.65 10.58 -23.12
N THR A 60 -16.61 11.12 -21.91
CA THR A 60 -16.71 10.33 -20.68
C THR A 60 -18.16 10.11 -20.31
N ILE A 61 -18.55 8.85 -20.16
CA ILE A 61 -19.90 8.42 -19.75
C ILE A 61 -19.81 7.67 -18.45
N ILE A 62 -20.58 8.05 -17.44
CA ILE A 62 -20.80 7.24 -16.25
C ILE A 62 -22.05 6.43 -16.47
N ALA A 63 -21.88 5.12 -16.70
CA ALA A 63 -22.97 4.20 -17.04
C ALA A 63 -23.39 3.37 -15.83
N LYS A 64 -24.67 2.98 -15.79
CA LYS A 64 -25.25 2.09 -14.76
C LYS A 64 -25.43 0.70 -15.33
N TYR A 65 -25.02 -0.30 -14.55
CA TYR A 65 -25.11 -1.72 -14.90
C TYR A 65 -25.81 -2.53 -13.85
N GLN A 66 -26.54 -3.56 -14.25
CA GLN A 66 -27.05 -4.55 -13.33
C GLN A 66 -25.94 -5.56 -12.96
N ILE A 67 -25.71 -5.79 -11.67
CA ILE A 67 -24.64 -6.68 -11.19
C ILE A 67 -24.81 -8.10 -11.73
N LYS A 68 -26.03 -8.67 -11.62
CA LYS A 68 -26.29 -10.08 -11.91
C LYS A 68 -25.94 -10.52 -13.34
N ASN A 69 -26.19 -9.68 -14.35
CA ASN A 69 -26.03 -10.05 -15.76
C ASN A 69 -25.10 -9.12 -16.54
N ASN A 70 -24.57 -8.09 -15.89
CA ASN A 70 -23.74 -7.05 -16.49
C ASN A 70 -24.45 -6.26 -17.62
N ALA A 71 -25.76 -6.22 -17.59
CA ALA A 71 -26.51 -5.46 -18.58
C ALA A 71 -26.45 -3.96 -18.28
N LYS A 72 -26.11 -3.14 -19.27
CA LYS A 72 -26.22 -1.69 -19.17
C LYS A 72 -27.68 -1.30 -19.00
N VAL A 73 -27.99 -0.62 -17.90
CA VAL A 73 -29.36 -0.17 -17.57
C VAL A 73 -29.60 1.23 -18.09
N GLY A 74 -28.55 2.06 -18.16
CA GLY A 74 -28.65 3.43 -18.65
C GLY A 74 -27.36 4.21 -18.45
N GLU A 75 -27.41 5.47 -18.89
CA GLU A 75 -26.36 6.45 -18.67
C GLU A 75 -26.78 7.39 -17.55
N LEU A 76 -25.93 7.55 -16.53
CA LEU A 76 -26.17 8.45 -15.42
C LEU A 76 -25.64 9.85 -15.71
N VAL A 77 -24.45 9.92 -16.31
CA VAL A 77 -23.76 11.16 -16.68
C VAL A 77 -23.15 11.01 -18.07
N ASN A 78 -23.28 12.05 -18.87
CA ASN A 78 -22.55 12.22 -20.12
C ASN A 78 -21.80 13.54 -20.04
N SER A 79 -20.48 13.55 -20.25
CA SER A 79 -19.64 14.74 -20.08
C SER A 79 -20.03 15.91 -20.99
N LYS A 80 -20.68 15.63 -22.12
CA LYS A 80 -21.24 16.68 -23.01
C LYS A 80 -22.36 17.50 -22.36
N ASP A 81 -23.11 16.88 -21.44
CA ASP A 81 -24.28 17.49 -20.79
C ASP A 81 -23.90 18.17 -19.47
N VAL A 82 -22.74 17.80 -18.89
CA VAL A 82 -22.23 18.37 -17.64
C VAL A 82 -21.31 19.53 -17.92
N LYS A 83 -21.84 20.76 -17.71
CA LYS A 83 -21.11 22.00 -18.04
C LYS A 83 -21.15 22.98 -16.89
N TYR A 84 -20.04 23.67 -16.70
CA TYR A 84 -19.96 24.85 -15.85
C TYR A 84 -19.45 26.04 -16.68
N ASN A 85 -20.13 27.22 -16.63
CA ASN A 85 -19.83 28.36 -17.45
C ASN A 85 -19.69 28.05 -18.95
N ALA A 86 -20.61 27.24 -19.48
CA ALA A 86 -20.65 26.77 -20.87
C ALA A 86 -19.49 25.83 -21.30
N LYS A 87 -18.51 25.53 -20.42
CA LYS A 87 -17.43 24.60 -20.67
C LYS A 87 -17.80 23.21 -20.14
N ALA A 88 -17.63 22.17 -20.96
CA ALA A 88 -17.76 20.78 -20.49
C ALA A 88 -16.67 20.44 -19.46
N ILE A 89 -17.03 19.64 -18.46
CA ILE A 89 -16.10 19.17 -17.43
C ILE A 89 -15.38 17.93 -17.96
N ASP A 90 -14.05 17.92 -17.87
CA ASP A 90 -13.20 16.77 -18.17
C ASP A 90 -13.15 15.84 -16.94
N ILE A 91 -14.06 14.86 -16.90
CA ILE A 91 -14.31 14.04 -15.70
C ILE A 91 -13.14 13.06 -15.47
N SER A 92 -12.34 13.33 -14.44
CA SER A 92 -11.24 12.45 -14.02
C SER A 92 -11.66 11.42 -12.99
N SER A 93 -12.59 11.77 -12.08
CA SER A 93 -13.16 10.85 -11.09
C SER A 93 -14.55 11.30 -10.65
N TYR A 94 -15.27 10.40 -9.99
CA TYR A 94 -16.62 10.70 -9.49
C TYR A 94 -16.93 9.98 -8.18
N GLU A 95 -17.87 10.53 -7.41
CA GLU A 95 -18.43 9.95 -6.18
C GLU A 95 -19.93 10.32 -6.07
N PHE A 96 -20.78 9.35 -5.75
CA PHE A 96 -22.20 9.64 -5.52
C PHE A 96 -22.45 10.25 -4.15
N SER A 97 -23.46 11.14 -4.05
CA SER A 97 -24.02 11.50 -2.76
C SER A 97 -24.61 10.28 -2.05
N PRO A 98 -24.72 10.26 -0.71
CA PRO A 98 -25.27 9.11 0.02
C PRO A 98 -26.68 8.70 -0.40
N ASN A 99 -27.44 9.61 -1.01
CA ASN A 99 -28.79 9.34 -1.55
C ASN A 99 -28.80 8.99 -3.05
N GLU A 100 -27.63 9.08 -3.71
CA GLU A 100 -27.47 8.88 -5.17
C GLU A 100 -28.34 9.83 -6.03
N ASP A 101 -28.74 10.99 -5.46
CA ASP A 101 -29.45 12.04 -6.18
C ASP A 101 -28.52 13.10 -6.79
N LYS A 102 -27.25 13.09 -6.38
CA LYS A 102 -26.17 13.95 -6.89
C LYS A 102 -24.90 13.14 -7.12
N ILE A 103 -24.00 13.73 -7.89
CA ILE A 103 -22.68 13.17 -8.12
C ILE A 103 -21.64 14.28 -8.02
N LEU A 104 -20.55 14.00 -7.31
CA LEU A 104 -19.35 14.81 -7.23
C LEU A 104 -18.42 14.40 -8.37
N LEU A 105 -17.93 15.36 -9.14
CA LEU A 105 -17.05 15.17 -10.28
C LEU A 105 -15.75 15.95 -10.06
N SER A 106 -14.62 15.43 -10.51
CA SER A 106 -13.33 16.13 -10.43
C SER A 106 -12.69 16.31 -11.79
N GLU A 107 -11.95 17.43 -11.95
CA GLU A 107 -11.02 17.68 -13.05
C GLU A 107 -9.75 18.37 -12.57
N ASN A 108 -8.70 18.42 -13.41
CA ASN A 108 -7.46 19.14 -13.16
C ASN A 108 -6.73 18.77 -11.86
N GLY A 109 -6.65 17.47 -11.52
CA GLY A 109 -6.00 16.99 -10.32
C GLY A 109 -4.50 17.28 -10.26
N GLU A 110 -4.00 17.73 -9.09
CA GLU A 110 -2.59 17.93 -8.77
C GLU A 110 -2.22 17.13 -7.51
N ALA A 111 -1.28 16.20 -7.64
CA ALA A 111 -0.76 15.46 -6.49
C ALA A 111 0.02 16.40 -5.55
N ILE A 112 -0.15 16.17 -4.24
CA ILE A 112 0.62 16.85 -3.18
C ILE A 112 1.65 15.87 -2.63
N TYR A 113 1.18 14.77 -2.03
CA TYR A 113 1.99 13.65 -1.54
C TYR A 113 1.44 12.33 -2.12
N ARG A 114 1.73 11.20 -1.49
CA ARG A 114 1.35 9.88 -1.97
C ARG A 114 -0.16 9.66 -2.08
N ARG A 115 -0.96 10.24 -1.17
CA ARG A 115 -2.42 10.05 -1.06
C ARG A 115 -3.22 11.34 -1.13
N SER A 116 -2.58 12.48 -0.97
CA SER A 116 -3.22 13.78 -1.04
C SER A 116 -3.08 14.40 -2.43
N TYR A 117 -4.17 14.96 -2.90
CA TYR A 117 -4.21 15.76 -4.12
C TYR A 117 -5.28 16.84 -4.00
N LYS A 118 -5.16 17.89 -4.77
CA LYS A 118 -6.14 18.95 -4.92
C LYS A 118 -6.65 18.99 -6.36
N ALA A 119 -7.93 19.29 -6.53
CA ALA A 119 -8.54 19.36 -7.86
C ALA A 119 -9.68 20.37 -7.86
N ASP A 120 -10.20 20.66 -9.05
CA ASP A 120 -11.46 21.36 -9.24
C ASP A 120 -12.59 20.33 -9.10
N TYR A 121 -13.57 20.63 -8.24
CA TYR A 121 -14.69 19.74 -7.94
C TYR A 121 -16.02 20.40 -8.21
N TYR A 122 -16.93 19.62 -8.79
CA TYR A 122 -18.28 20.05 -9.17
C TYR A 122 -19.32 19.06 -8.67
N VAL A 123 -20.49 19.56 -8.27
CA VAL A 123 -21.67 18.74 -7.97
C VAL A 123 -22.64 18.86 -9.12
N TYR A 124 -23.02 17.71 -9.70
CA TYR A 124 -24.10 17.60 -10.65
C TYR A 124 -25.32 16.98 -9.97
N ASP A 125 -26.45 17.68 -10.03
CA ASP A 125 -27.73 17.24 -9.45
C ASP A 125 -28.56 16.56 -10.54
N PHE A 126 -28.93 15.30 -10.35
CA PHE A 126 -29.65 14.50 -11.36
C PHE A 126 -31.08 14.99 -11.62
N LYS A 127 -31.69 15.67 -10.64
CA LYS A 127 -33.06 16.18 -10.79
C LYS A 127 -33.11 17.52 -11.52
N THR A 128 -32.27 18.45 -11.12
CA THR A 128 -32.27 19.82 -11.69
C THR A 128 -31.39 19.93 -12.93
N LYS A 129 -30.50 18.97 -13.17
CA LYS A 129 -29.47 18.98 -14.22
C LYS A 129 -28.48 20.15 -14.13
N LEU A 130 -28.37 20.73 -12.94
CA LEU A 130 -27.43 21.81 -12.66
C LEU A 130 -26.08 21.26 -12.20
N THR A 131 -25.02 21.93 -12.67
CA THR A 131 -23.66 21.69 -12.23
C THR A 131 -23.16 22.94 -11.51
N LEU A 132 -22.72 22.77 -10.26
CA LEU A 132 -22.17 23.85 -9.44
C LEU A 132 -20.79 23.49 -8.93
N PRO A 133 -19.85 24.42 -8.83
CA PRO A 133 -18.56 24.17 -8.22
C PRO A 133 -18.72 23.99 -6.71
N VAL A 134 -17.91 23.12 -6.12
CA VAL A 134 -17.86 22.95 -4.65
C VAL A 134 -17.22 24.18 -4.01
N SER A 135 -16.23 24.79 -4.68
CA SER A 135 -15.55 26.00 -4.22
C SER A 135 -15.45 27.01 -5.38
N ASP A 136 -15.77 28.28 -5.08
CA ASP A 136 -15.59 29.39 -6.01
C ASP A 136 -14.16 29.98 -5.95
N HIS A 137 -13.30 29.44 -5.07
CA HIS A 137 -11.97 30.00 -4.75
C HIS A 137 -10.82 29.04 -5.09
N GLY A 138 -10.96 28.24 -6.16
CA GLY A 138 -9.93 27.35 -6.67
C GLY A 138 -9.98 25.92 -6.10
N LYS A 139 -8.88 25.19 -6.33
CA LYS A 139 -8.78 23.77 -6.04
C LYS A 139 -8.90 23.45 -4.56
N ILE A 140 -9.58 22.34 -4.28
CA ILE A 140 -9.84 21.83 -2.93
C ILE A 140 -9.36 20.40 -2.77
N MET A 141 -9.28 19.94 -1.51
CA MET A 141 -8.89 18.59 -1.13
C MET A 141 -10.03 17.92 -0.35
N PHE A 142 -10.18 16.63 -0.53
CA PHE A 142 -11.06 15.73 0.25
C PHE A 142 -12.53 16.16 0.33
N PRO A 143 -13.17 16.66 -0.73
CA PRO A 143 -14.59 17.00 -0.65
C PRO A 143 -15.38 15.74 -0.25
N THR A 144 -16.18 15.86 0.82
CA THR A 144 -16.92 14.74 1.41
C THR A 144 -18.36 15.15 1.68
N PHE A 145 -19.32 14.46 1.08
CA PHE A 145 -20.74 14.70 1.35
C PHE A 145 -21.10 14.46 2.82
N SER A 146 -21.97 15.30 3.37
CA SER A 146 -22.68 14.97 4.60
C SER A 146 -23.61 13.77 4.37
N PRO A 147 -23.90 12.92 5.38
CA PRO A 147 -24.76 11.74 5.23
C PRO A 147 -26.16 12.02 4.66
N ASP A 148 -26.70 13.24 4.86
CA ASP A 148 -27.97 13.68 4.29
C ASP A 148 -27.85 14.18 2.82
N GLY A 149 -26.63 14.26 2.26
CA GLY A 149 -26.36 14.70 0.89
C GLY A 149 -26.61 16.19 0.63
N ARG A 150 -26.75 17.02 1.69
CA ARG A 150 -27.07 18.44 1.57
C ARG A 150 -25.87 19.37 1.68
N LYS A 151 -24.75 18.87 2.18
CA LYS A 151 -23.51 19.63 2.38
C LYS A 151 -22.31 18.86 1.91
N ILE A 152 -21.20 19.58 1.65
CA ILE A 152 -19.89 19.00 1.37
C ILE A 152 -18.88 19.72 2.27
N ALA A 153 -18.14 18.96 3.09
CA ALA A 153 -16.97 19.44 3.79
C ALA A 153 -15.73 19.25 2.91
N PHE A 154 -14.79 20.19 2.95
CA PHE A 154 -13.56 20.12 2.18
C PHE A 154 -12.45 20.96 2.80
N VAL A 155 -11.21 20.70 2.40
CA VAL A 155 -10.04 21.50 2.80
C VAL A 155 -9.60 22.40 1.64
N ARG A 156 -9.32 23.66 1.95
CA ARG A 156 -8.68 24.62 1.06
C ARG A 156 -7.70 25.48 1.88
N ASP A 157 -6.48 25.69 1.39
CA ASP A 157 -5.45 26.51 2.01
C ASP A 157 -5.25 26.19 3.52
N ASN A 158 -5.18 24.89 3.85
CA ASN A 158 -5.03 24.34 5.20
C ASN A 158 -6.20 24.63 6.16
N ASN A 159 -7.32 25.14 5.66
CA ASN A 159 -8.54 25.40 6.42
C ASN A 159 -9.68 24.50 5.97
N LEU A 160 -10.60 24.21 6.92
CA LEU A 160 -11.78 23.39 6.72
C LEU A 160 -12.98 24.27 6.42
N PHE A 161 -13.75 23.91 5.40
CA PHE A 161 -14.94 24.59 4.92
C PHE A 161 -16.10 23.62 4.73
N ILE A 162 -17.31 24.14 4.67
CA ILE A 162 -18.52 23.41 4.32
C ILE A 162 -19.28 24.20 3.24
N ARG A 163 -19.59 23.56 2.10
CA ARG A 163 -20.54 24.06 1.10
C ARG A 163 -21.94 23.56 1.45
N ASP A 164 -22.88 24.45 1.69
CA ASP A 164 -24.31 24.13 1.76
C ASP A 164 -24.89 24.13 0.35
N LEU A 165 -25.34 22.99 -0.12
CA LEU A 165 -25.77 22.79 -1.52
C LEU A 165 -27.15 23.38 -1.82
N LEU A 166 -27.98 23.69 -0.78
CA LEU A 166 -29.27 24.31 -0.97
C LEU A 166 -29.16 25.83 -1.12
N SER A 167 -28.42 26.46 -0.22
CA SER A 167 -28.20 27.90 -0.24
C SER A 167 -27.02 28.35 -1.13
N ASN A 168 -26.24 27.39 -1.58
CA ASN A 168 -24.96 27.62 -2.30
C ASN A 168 -23.98 28.51 -1.55
N LYS A 169 -24.03 28.51 -0.19
CA LYS A 169 -23.14 29.28 0.66
C LYS A 169 -22.00 28.43 1.18
N GLU A 170 -20.83 29.04 1.29
CA GLU A 170 -19.65 28.49 1.94
C GLU A 170 -19.65 28.91 3.42
N ILE A 171 -19.47 27.93 4.31
CA ILE A 171 -19.34 28.11 5.75
C ILE A 171 -17.88 27.88 6.10
N VAL A 172 -17.26 28.85 6.74
CA VAL A 172 -15.87 28.74 7.22
C VAL A 172 -15.88 28.03 8.56
N VAL A 173 -15.19 26.89 8.67
CA VAL A 173 -15.06 26.13 9.92
C VAL A 173 -13.80 26.54 10.69
N THR A 174 -12.68 26.75 9.96
CA THR A 174 -11.41 27.18 10.56
C THR A 174 -10.78 28.33 9.74
N THR A 175 -9.95 29.17 10.39
CA THR A 175 -9.33 30.35 9.77
C THR A 175 -7.84 30.48 10.05
N ASP A 176 -7.27 29.58 10.83
CA ASP A 176 -5.88 29.66 11.29
C ASP A 176 -4.91 28.75 10.52
N GLY A 177 -5.42 28.11 9.46
CA GLY A 177 -4.62 27.26 8.58
C GLY A 177 -3.50 28.04 7.88
N ALA A 178 -2.28 27.50 7.90
CA ALA A 178 -1.11 28.11 7.30
C ALA A 178 -0.12 27.04 6.85
N PHE A 179 0.45 27.20 5.67
CA PHE A 179 1.43 26.28 5.11
C PHE A 179 2.63 26.10 6.05
N ASN A 180 3.06 24.85 6.27
CA ASN A 180 4.14 24.47 7.19
C ASN A 180 3.98 24.97 8.65
N LYS A 181 2.74 25.23 9.07
CA LYS A 181 2.41 25.64 10.45
C LYS A 181 1.17 24.95 11.01
N ILE A 182 0.01 25.20 10.40
CA ILE A 182 -1.27 24.69 10.90
C ILE A 182 -2.03 24.04 9.74
N LYS A 183 -2.45 22.80 9.95
CA LYS A 183 -3.33 22.07 9.03
C LYS A 183 -4.60 21.69 9.76
N ASN A 184 -5.77 21.95 9.18
CA ASN A 184 -7.06 21.61 9.74
C ASN A 184 -7.75 20.58 8.84
N GLY A 185 -8.07 19.40 9.40
CA GLY A 185 -8.81 18.34 8.73
C GLY A 185 -8.01 17.52 7.72
N TRP A 186 -6.69 17.70 7.64
CA TRP A 186 -5.81 16.86 6.84
C TRP A 186 -4.44 16.66 7.51
N GLY A 187 -3.81 15.51 7.24
CA GLY A 187 -2.58 15.09 7.91
C GLY A 187 -1.35 15.86 7.45
N ASP A 188 -0.33 15.89 8.30
CA ASP A 188 1.01 16.26 7.90
C ASP A 188 1.65 15.13 7.08
N TRP A 189 2.86 15.36 6.54
CA TRP A 189 3.55 14.42 5.69
C TRP A 189 3.71 13.02 6.35
N VAL A 190 4.13 12.99 7.61
CA VAL A 190 4.44 11.74 8.31
C VAL A 190 3.19 10.93 8.68
N TYR A 191 2.06 11.59 8.98
CA TYR A 191 0.78 10.91 9.17
C TYR A 191 0.24 10.31 7.88
N GLU A 192 0.37 11.04 6.78
CA GLU A 192 -0.05 10.54 5.47
C GLU A 192 0.75 9.31 5.05
N GLU A 193 2.07 9.33 5.26
CA GLU A 193 2.95 8.23 4.90
C GLU A 193 2.77 7.02 5.84
N GLU A 194 2.86 7.22 7.16
CA GLU A 194 3.01 6.14 8.12
C GLU A 194 1.69 5.60 8.70
N PHE A 195 0.63 6.42 8.70
CA PHE A 195 -0.71 5.96 9.06
C PHE A 195 -1.62 5.75 7.85
N SER A 196 -1.09 5.91 6.65
CA SER A 196 -1.79 5.63 5.38
C SER A 196 -3.10 6.40 5.22
N LYS A 197 -3.21 7.61 5.81
CA LYS A 197 -4.42 8.42 5.81
C LYS A 197 -4.09 9.90 5.64
N ALA A 198 -4.76 10.57 4.68
CA ALA A 198 -4.59 11.99 4.41
C ALA A 198 -5.77 12.84 4.91
N ASN A 199 -7.02 12.37 4.77
CA ASN A 199 -8.22 13.05 5.25
C ASN A 199 -8.41 12.79 6.76
N TYR A 200 -8.46 13.86 7.57
CA TYR A 200 -8.61 13.83 9.02
C TYR A 200 -9.82 14.62 9.51
N PHE A 201 -10.94 14.53 8.79
CA PHE A 201 -12.25 14.96 9.27
C PHE A 201 -13.33 13.92 8.94
N THR A 202 -14.45 13.97 9.66
CA THR A 202 -15.58 13.04 9.48
C THR A 202 -16.90 13.67 9.93
N TRP A 203 -17.97 13.34 9.20
CA TRP A 203 -19.33 13.72 9.54
C TRP A 203 -19.96 12.80 10.56
N SER A 204 -20.80 13.33 11.44
CA SER A 204 -21.72 12.51 12.23
C SER A 204 -22.83 11.93 11.35
N PRO A 205 -23.37 10.72 11.67
CA PRO A 205 -24.43 10.09 10.88
C PRO A 205 -25.68 10.94 10.62
N ASN A 206 -26.00 11.89 11.50
CA ASN A 206 -27.12 12.82 11.35
C ASN A 206 -26.73 14.15 10.66
N SER A 207 -25.51 14.29 10.16
CA SER A 207 -25.01 15.50 9.48
C SER A 207 -24.95 16.77 10.35
N GLN A 208 -25.06 16.64 11.69
CA GLN A 208 -25.02 17.77 12.61
C GLN A 208 -23.60 18.18 12.98
N TYR A 209 -22.71 17.20 13.21
CA TYR A 209 -21.36 17.44 13.67
C TYR A 209 -20.35 17.14 12.56
N LEU A 210 -19.28 17.96 12.50
CA LEU A 210 -18.09 17.70 11.73
C LEU A 210 -16.89 17.63 12.70
N ALA A 211 -16.36 16.44 12.92
CA ALA A 211 -15.16 16.24 13.73
C ALA A 211 -13.91 16.32 12.86
N TYR A 212 -12.82 16.94 13.35
CA TYR A 212 -11.57 17.05 12.62
C TYR A 212 -10.36 17.08 13.57
N ILE A 213 -9.22 16.65 13.04
CA ILE A 213 -7.93 16.78 13.70
C ILE A 213 -7.22 18.02 13.15
N LYS A 214 -6.64 18.79 14.07
CA LYS A 214 -5.77 19.92 13.80
C LYS A 214 -4.33 19.51 14.10
N PHE A 215 -3.45 19.78 13.15
CA PHE A 215 -2.02 19.53 13.23
C PHE A 215 -1.29 20.86 13.35
N ASN A 216 -0.56 21.07 14.44
CA ASN A 216 0.36 22.18 14.60
C ASN A 216 1.78 21.67 14.38
N GLU A 217 2.30 21.89 13.16
CA GLU A 217 3.64 21.47 12.73
C GLU A 217 4.70 22.56 12.87
N THR A 218 4.42 23.64 13.62
CA THR A 218 5.33 24.79 13.79
C THR A 218 6.71 24.41 14.28
N ASN A 219 6.78 23.46 15.22
CA ASN A 219 8.04 22.98 15.83
C ASN A 219 8.69 21.83 15.05
N VAL A 220 8.00 21.24 14.08
CA VAL A 220 8.56 20.18 13.24
C VAL A 220 9.66 20.77 12.35
N LYS A 221 10.79 20.07 12.21
CA LYS A 221 11.91 20.51 11.39
C LYS A 221 11.58 20.55 9.91
N ASP A 222 12.12 21.51 9.23
CA ASP A 222 12.07 21.63 7.77
C ASP A 222 13.08 20.69 7.10
N PHE A 223 12.66 20.10 6.00
CA PHE A 223 13.55 19.44 5.04
C PHE A 223 13.40 20.12 3.68
N THR A 224 14.52 20.39 2.99
CA THR A 224 14.56 21.08 1.71
C THR A 224 15.20 20.21 0.66
N MET A 225 14.55 20.10 -0.51
CA MET A 225 15.05 19.40 -1.70
C MET A 225 15.24 20.40 -2.82
N ASP A 226 16.20 20.14 -3.70
CA ASP A 226 16.46 20.91 -4.91
C ASP A 226 15.85 20.21 -6.13
N TYR A 227 15.08 20.99 -6.93
CA TYR A 227 14.53 20.56 -8.22
C TYR A 227 15.27 21.25 -9.37
N TYR A 228 15.80 20.47 -10.28
CA TYR A 228 16.59 20.93 -11.44
C TYR A 228 15.67 21.03 -12.66
N LYS A 229 15.25 22.26 -13.02
CA LYS A 229 14.30 22.52 -14.11
C LYS A 229 14.94 23.25 -15.30
N GLY A 230 16.27 23.32 -15.34
CA GLY A 230 17.01 24.03 -16.40
C GLY A 230 17.22 25.51 -16.13
N GLU A 231 16.75 26.03 -14.98
CA GLU A 231 16.95 27.40 -14.55
C GLU A 231 18.37 27.65 -14.01
N LEU A 232 18.76 28.92 -13.86
CA LEU A 232 20.09 29.31 -13.37
C LEU A 232 20.35 28.79 -11.94
N TYR A 233 19.33 28.75 -11.10
CA TYR A 233 19.36 28.19 -9.75
C TYR A 233 18.27 27.09 -9.60
N PRO A 234 18.52 26.01 -8.84
CA PRO A 234 17.50 25.02 -8.61
C PRO A 234 16.34 25.60 -7.81
N GLU A 235 15.13 25.13 -8.12
CA GLU A 235 13.94 25.43 -7.32
C GLU A 235 14.00 24.66 -6.02
N LYS A 236 13.77 25.34 -4.90
CA LYS A 236 13.74 24.72 -3.57
C LYS A 236 12.32 24.34 -3.17
N TYR A 237 12.15 23.10 -2.76
CA TYR A 237 10.92 22.62 -2.14
C TYR A 237 11.19 22.31 -0.66
N THR A 238 10.51 23.02 0.23
CA THR A 238 10.66 22.86 1.69
C THR A 238 9.34 22.39 2.31
N TYR A 239 9.42 21.33 3.10
CA TYR A 239 8.28 20.76 3.81
C TYR A 239 8.69 20.25 5.20
N LYS A 240 7.70 19.98 6.06
CA LYS A 240 7.93 19.47 7.40
C LYS A 240 8.18 17.97 7.37
N TYR A 241 9.31 17.53 7.94
CA TYR A 241 9.69 16.12 8.02
C TYR A 241 10.40 15.84 9.36
N PRO A 242 9.71 15.20 10.31
CA PRO A 242 10.30 14.89 11.62
C PRO A 242 11.16 13.63 11.49
N LYS A 243 12.48 13.74 11.66
CA LYS A 243 13.38 12.58 11.75
C LYS A 243 13.29 11.91 13.11
N ALA A 244 13.80 10.67 13.21
CA ALA A 244 13.82 9.91 14.46
C ALA A 244 14.43 10.73 15.60
N GLY A 245 13.70 10.89 16.71
CA GLY A 245 14.09 11.66 17.88
C GLY A 245 13.65 13.12 17.89
N GLU A 246 13.21 13.66 16.76
CA GLU A 246 12.72 15.03 16.61
C GLU A 246 11.24 15.18 17.01
N ASP A 247 10.79 16.42 17.16
CA ASP A 247 9.41 16.72 17.56
C ASP A 247 8.41 16.36 16.45
N ASN A 248 7.24 15.85 16.86
CA ASN A 248 6.07 15.69 16.03
C ASN A 248 5.22 16.95 15.97
N SER A 249 4.25 16.97 15.04
CA SER A 249 3.13 17.90 15.13
C SER A 249 2.37 17.70 16.44
N LEU A 250 2.00 18.80 17.08
CA LEU A 250 1.03 18.75 18.18
C LEU A 250 -0.36 18.57 17.57
N VAL A 251 -1.06 17.51 18.01
CA VAL A 251 -2.37 17.16 17.46
C VAL A 251 -3.47 17.39 18.47
N THR A 252 -4.58 18.00 18.02
CA THR A 252 -5.80 18.20 18.80
C THR A 252 -7.00 17.76 17.96
N CYS A 253 -8.05 17.29 18.62
CA CYS A 253 -9.30 16.92 17.96
C CYS A 253 -10.40 17.95 18.31
N HIS A 254 -11.18 18.32 17.32
CA HIS A 254 -12.23 19.32 17.44
C HIS A 254 -13.52 18.82 16.81
N ILE A 255 -14.67 19.27 17.35
CA ILE A 255 -16.00 18.94 16.86
C ILE A 255 -16.76 20.24 16.60
N TYR A 256 -17.12 20.50 15.35
CA TYR A 256 -17.91 21.65 14.92
C TYR A 256 -19.38 21.27 14.87
N ASP A 257 -20.24 21.98 15.63
CA ASP A 257 -21.68 21.83 15.58
C ASP A 257 -22.30 22.84 14.60
N ILE A 258 -22.81 22.38 13.49
CA ILE A 258 -23.39 23.19 12.42
C ILE A 258 -24.64 23.94 12.92
N ASN A 259 -25.40 23.32 13.80
CA ASN A 259 -26.69 23.82 14.28
C ASN A 259 -26.55 24.69 15.53
N SER A 260 -25.34 24.83 16.10
CA SER A 260 -25.11 25.64 17.28
C SER A 260 -25.48 27.11 17.04
N MET A 261 -26.24 27.68 17.95
CA MET A 261 -26.54 29.11 17.98
C MET A 261 -25.49 29.95 18.70
N ASN A 262 -24.52 29.30 19.34
CA ASN A 262 -23.42 29.95 20.03
C ASN A 262 -22.44 30.60 19.03
N SER A 263 -21.77 31.66 19.43
CA SER A 263 -20.71 32.30 18.65
C SER A 263 -19.51 31.36 18.42
N ASN A 264 -19.19 30.52 19.42
CA ASN A 264 -18.24 29.43 19.27
C ASN A 264 -18.98 28.11 19.00
N LYS A 265 -18.88 27.63 17.77
CA LYS A 265 -19.52 26.38 17.32
C LYS A 265 -18.59 25.16 17.47
N THR A 266 -17.37 25.36 17.92
CA THR A 266 -16.35 24.30 17.99
C THR A 266 -16.05 23.94 19.43
N VAL A 267 -16.08 22.66 19.74
CA VAL A 267 -15.66 22.08 21.01
C VAL A 267 -14.35 21.33 20.79
N GLN A 268 -13.35 21.59 21.64
CA GLN A 268 -12.12 20.81 21.66
C GLN A 268 -12.33 19.55 22.50
N VAL A 269 -11.83 18.41 22.01
CA VAL A 269 -11.87 17.12 22.71
C VAL A 269 -10.84 17.12 23.84
N ASP A 270 -11.27 16.65 25.01
CA ASP A 270 -10.41 16.42 26.14
C ASP A 270 -9.60 15.13 25.93
N LEU A 271 -8.32 15.28 25.56
CA LEU A 271 -7.41 14.17 25.34
C LEU A 271 -6.53 13.86 26.58
N GLY A 272 -6.73 14.57 27.70
CA GLY A 272 -5.86 14.51 28.88
C GLY A 272 -4.60 15.38 28.74
N ASP A 273 -3.68 15.25 29.70
CA ASP A 273 -2.49 16.13 29.81
C ASP A 273 -1.34 15.75 28.88
N GLU A 274 -1.29 14.49 28.39
CA GLU A 274 -0.21 14.04 27.49
C GLU A 274 -0.43 14.60 26.08
N THR A 275 0.57 15.31 25.57
CA THR A 275 0.54 15.97 24.27
C THR A 275 1.43 15.29 23.21
N ASP A 276 2.37 14.42 23.61
CA ASP A 276 3.24 13.67 22.69
C ASP A 276 2.56 12.34 22.28
N ILE A 277 1.45 12.49 21.59
CA ILE A 277 0.52 11.42 21.16
C ILE A 277 0.27 11.45 19.66
N TYR A 278 -0.30 10.35 19.16
CA TYR A 278 -0.83 10.27 17.81
C TYR A 278 -2.35 10.03 17.83
N LEU A 279 -3.06 10.58 16.84
CA LEU A 279 -4.48 10.39 16.59
C LEU A 279 -4.69 9.79 15.19
N PRO A 280 -4.35 8.52 14.97
CA PRO A 280 -4.31 7.93 13.62
C PRO A 280 -5.66 7.76 12.97
N ARG A 281 -6.76 7.63 13.75
CA ARG A 281 -8.10 7.37 13.22
C ARG A 281 -9.18 8.09 14.01
N LEU A 282 -10.19 8.59 13.29
CA LEU A 282 -11.41 9.14 13.86
C LEU A 282 -12.62 8.72 12.99
N GLN A 283 -13.74 8.38 13.64
CA GLN A 283 -15.03 8.12 12.99
C GLN A 283 -16.15 8.21 14.02
N PHE A 284 -17.34 8.66 13.63
CA PHE A 284 -18.49 8.56 14.53
C PHE A 284 -18.93 7.10 14.69
N THR A 285 -19.46 6.77 15.85
CA THR A 285 -20.15 5.50 16.08
C THR A 285 -21.52 5.53 15.37
N ASN A 286 -22.34 4.49 15.55
CA ASN A 286 -23.74 4.53 15.09
C ASN A 286 -24.61 5.50 15.90
N ASP A 287 -24.17 5.92 17.10
CA ASP A 287 -24.74 7.05 17.82
C ASP A 287 -24.06 8.35 17.35
N TYR A 288 -24.83 9.21 16.71
CA TYR A 288 -24.35 10.49 16.16
C TYR A 288 -23.79 11.46 17.21
N ASN A 289 -24.04 11.23 18.50
CA ASN A 289 -23.48 12.03 19.59
C ASN A 289 -22.13 11.50 20.08
N VAL A 290 -21.66 10.37 19.58
CA VAL A 290 -20.42 9.72 20.06
C VAL A 290 -19.40 9.60 18.93
N LEU A 291 -18.34 10.40 19.04
CA LEU A 291 -17.15 10.24 18.18
C LEU A 291 -16.24 9.15 18.76
N SER A 292 -15.78 8.25 17.92
CA SER A 292 -14.75 7.27 18.22
C SER A 292 -13.39 7.80 17.72
N LEU A 293 -12.38 7.79 18.59
CA LEU A 293 -11.04 8.30 18.31
C LEU A 293 -9.99 7.28 18.77
N GLN A 294 -9.09 6.88 17.88
CA GLN A 294 -7.91 6.10 18.26
C GLN A 294 -6.82 7.05 18.73
N ARG A 295 -6.26 6.79 19.92
CA ARG A 295 -5.12 7.49 20.50
C ARG A 295 -3.97 6.51 20.70
N LEU A 296 -2.80 6.86 20.18
CA LEU A 296 -1.58 6.05 20.30
C LEU A 296 -0.52 6.88 21.05
N ASN A 297 0.16 6.30 22.00
CA ASN A 297 1.27 6.99 22.69
C ASN A 297 2.51 7.11 21.78
N ARG A 298 3.44 7.99 22.08
CA ARG A 298 4.67 8.20 21.30
C ARG A 298 5.47 6.92 21.05
N LEU A 299 5.54 6.02 22.04
CA LEU A 299 6.23 4.72 21.90
C LEU A 299 5.48 3.74 20.98
N GLN A 300 4.26 4.05 20.59
CA GLN A 300 3.39 3.23 19.75
C GLN A 300 3.17 1.81 20.29
N ASN A 301 3.23 1.64 21.58
CA ASN A 301 3.04 0.36 22.25
C ASN A 301 1.75 0.28 23.08
N LYS A 302 0.96 1.35 23.06
CA LYS A 302 -0.36 1.45 23.71
C LYS A 302 -1.34 2.20 22.79
N LEU A 303 -2.33 1.48 22.27
CA LEU A 303 -3.44 2.00 21.48
C LEU A 303 -4.69 2.03 22.34
N GLU A 304 -5.34 3.18 22.43
CA GLU A 304 -6.60 3.38 23.14
C GLU A 304 -7.71 3.80 22.17
N LEU A 305 -8.89 3.22 22.34
CA LEU A 305 -10.11 3.67 21.69
C LEU A 305 -10.90 4.54 22.68
N LEU A 306 -11.10 5.81 22.32
CA LEU A 306 -11.87 6.75 23.11
C LEU A 306 -13.25 6.92 22.50
N PHE A 307 -14.29 6.97 23.36
CA PHE A 307 -15.60 7.49 23.00
C PHE A 307 -15.74 8.90 23.55
N VAL A 308 -16.06 9.83 22.66
CA VAL A 308 -16.11 11.28 22.91
C VAL A 308 -17.54 11.76 22.75
N ASP A 309 -18.08 12.42 23.77
CA ASP A 309 -19.36 13.14 23.68
C ASP A 309 -19.21 14.34 22.73
N ALA A 310 -19.91 14.32 21.61
CA ALA A 310 -19.82 15.36 20.59
C ALA A 310 -20.26 16.75 21.05
N LYS A 311 -21.07 16.85 22.10
CA LYS A 311 -21.61 18.14 22.62
C LYS A 311 -20.61 18.88 23.50
N ASN A 312 -19.80 18.15 24.27
CA ASN A 312 -18.96 18.75 25.32
C ASN A 312 -17.48 18.33 25.22
N GLY A 313 -17.12 17.45 24.28
CA GLY A 313 -15.75 17.00 24.07
C GLY A 313 -15.18 16.05 25.13
N LYS A 314 -15.97 15.61 26.10
CA LYS A 314 -15.51 14.68 27.15
C LYS A 314 -15.23 13.32 26.56
N ALA A 315 -14.04 12.79 26.81
CA ALA A 315 -13.59 11.49 26.29
C ALA A 315 -13.55 10.44 27.41
N LYS A 316 -13.86 9.19 27.04
CA LYS A 316 -13.74 8.00 27.89
C LYS A 316 -13.01 6.92 27.11
N VAL A 317 -11.98 6.33 27.70
CA VAL A 317 -11.32 5.12 27.14
C VAL A 317 -12.27 3.93 27.30
N VAL A 318 -12.57 3.25 26.18
CA VAL A 318 -13.44 2.05 26.16
C VAL A 318 -12.68 0.78 25.79
N TYR A 319 -11.50 0.91 25.17
CA TYR A 319 -10.67 -0.23 24.80
C TYR A 319 -9.19 0.15 24.85
N THR A 320 -8.35 -0.79 25.22
CA THR A 320 -6.89 -0.63 25.22
C THR A 320 -6.23 -1.88 24.65
N ASP A 321 -5.26 -1.67 23.78
CA ASP A 321 -4.32 -2.68 23.31
C ASP A 321 -2.90 -2.26 23.67
N GLU A 322 -2.14 -3.16 24.27
CA GLU A 322 -0.78 -2.90 24.73
C GLU A 322 0.16 -4.06 24.37
N ALA A 323 1.39 -3.72 24.02
CA ALA A 323 2.45 -4.69 23.79
C ALA A 323 3.77 -4.22 24.41
N LYS A 324 4.68 -5.15 24.72
CA LYS A 324 6.05 -4.81 25.15
C LYS A 324 6.87 -4.18 24.01
N THR A 325 6.49 -4.44 22.78
CA THR A 325 7.13 -3.98 21.55
C THR A 325 6.38 -2.78 20.99
N TYR A 326 5.49 -3.00 20.04
CA TYR A 326 4.62 -1.99 19.46
C TYR A 326 3.23 -2.61 19.18
N VAL A 327 2.25 -1.77 18.94
CA VAL A 327 0.89 -2.15 18.53
C VAL A 327 0.65 -1.55 17.15
N ASP A 328 0.18 -2.36 16.21
CA ASP A 328 -0.25 -1.85 14.91
C ASP A 328 -1.58 -1.11 15.04
N ILE A 329 -1.73 0.00 14.32
CA ILE A 329 -3.03 0.62 14.15
C ILE A 329 -3.91 -0.26 13.28
N THR A 330 -5.23 -0.21 13.50
CA THR A 330 -6.18 -1.00 12.73
C THR A 330 -7.24 -0.12 12.07
N ASP A 331 -7.58 -0.46 10.83
CA ASP A 331 -8.73 0.06 10.08
C ASP A 331 -9.96 -0.85 10.21
N ASP A 332 -9.84 -1.98 10.93
CA ASP A 332 -10.90 -2.99 11.05
C ASP A 332 -12.00 -2.61 12.04
N LEU A 333 -11.89 -1.45 12.71
CA LEU A 333 -12.91 -1.00 13.65
C LEU A 333 -14.26 -0.82 12.95
N THR A 334 -15.23 -1.66 13.30
CA THR A 334 -16.57 -1.66 12.72
C THR A 334 -17.62 -1.69 13.82
N PHE A 335 -18.52 -0.69 13.84
CA PHE A 335 -19.63 -0.63 14.79
C PHE A 335 -20.81 -1.48 14.30
N ILE A 336 -21.36 -2.28 15.22
CA ILE A 336 -22.54 -3.15 14.99
C ILE A 336 -23.74 -2.55 15.66
N SER A 337 -24.58 -1.85 14.91
CA SER A 337 -25.78 -1.18 15.46
C SER A 337 -25.55 -0.64 16.88
N ASN A 338 -26.43 -0.95 17.86
CA ASN A 338 -26.25 -0.59 19.26
C ASN A 338 -25.65 -1.71 20.12
N LYS A 339 -25.01 -2.72 19.50
CA LYS A 339 -24.50 -3.93 20.20
C LYS A 339 -23.06 -3.78 20.65
N GLY A 340 -22.21 -3.12 19.84
CA GLY A 340 -20.79 -3.06 20.13
C GLY A 340 -19.95 -2.79 18.89
N PHE A 341 -18.71 -3.24 18.91
CA PHE A 341 -17.77 -3.08 17.81
C PHE A 341 -16.86 -4.29 17.63
N ILE A 342 -16.45 -4.51 16.40
CA ILE A 342 -15.40 -5.45 16.02
C ILE A 342 -14.09 -4.67 15.86
N ILE A 343 -13.00 -5.24 16.32
CA ILE A 343 -11.64 -4.71 16.16
C ILE A 343 -10.66 -5.87 16.03
N SER A 344 -9.59 -5.67 15.25
CA SER A 344 -8.48 -6.63 15.18
C SER A 344 -7.40 -6.33 16.22
N SER A 345 -6.71 -7.38 16.68
CA SER A 345 -5.59 -7.26 17.65
C SER A 345 -4.69 -8.50 17.61
N GLU A 346 -3.40 -8.30 17.86
CA GLU A 346 -2.39 -9.37 18.02
C GLU A 346 -2.20 -9.81 19.48
N ARG A 347 -3.15 -9.54 20.37
CA ARG A 347 -3.03 -9.78 21.82
C ARG A 347 -2.81 -11.25 22.22
N ASP A 348 -3.19 -12.20 21.38
CA ASP A 348 -2.98 -13.63 21.57
C ASP A 348 -1.86 -14.22 20.68
N GLU A 349 -0.88 -13.39 20.27
CA GLU A 349 0.26 -13.73 19.42
C GLU A 349 -0.01 -13.77 17.92
N TYR A 350 -1.28 -13.76 17.50
CA TYR A 350 -1.68 -13.68 16.09
C TYR A 350 -2.74 -12.59 15.90
N ASN A 351 -2.83 -12.01 14.73
CA ASN A 351 -3.85 -11.00 14.46
C ASN A 351 -5.23 -11.66 14.28
N HIS A 352 -6.16 -11.35 15.18
CA HIS A 352 -7.50 -11.91 15.20
C HIS A 352 -8.57 -10.85 15.42
N LEU A 353 -9.83 -11.17 15.07
CA LEU A 353 -11.01 -10.32 15.24
C LEU A 353 -11.65 -10.59 16.61
N TYR A 354 -11.98 -9.50 17.30
CA TYR A 354 -12.60 -9.49 18.62
C TYR A 354 -13.87 -8.65 18.59
N PHE A 355 -14.91 -9.12 19.30
CA PHE A 355 -16.17 -8.39 19.47
C PHE A 355 -16.28 -7.88 20.90
N TYR A 356 -16.49 -6.56 21.04
CA TYR A 356 -16.68 -5.84 22.29
C TYR A 356 -18.07 -5.19 22.34
N ASP A 357 -18.67 -5.07 23.53
CA ASP A 357 -19.82 -4.19 23.73
C ASP A 357 -19.40 -2.70 23.72
N LEU A 358 -20.38 -1.78 23.71
CA LEU A 358 -20.10 -0.33 23.71
C LEU A 358 -19.48 0.19 25.00
N ASN A 359 -19.43 -0.61 26.08
CA ASN A 359 -18.74 -0.28 27.32
C ASN A 359 -17.28 -0.79 27.35
N GLY A 360 -16.85 -1.48 26.30
CA GLY A 360 -15.51 -2.05 26.19
C GLY A 360 -15.35 -3.41 26.87
N LYS A 361 -16.43 -4.10 27.18
CA LYS A 361 -16.39 -5.48 27.67
C LYS A 361 -16.20 -6.41 26.49
N LEU A 362 -15.18 -7.27 26.55
CA LEU A 362 -14.99 -8.34 25.58
C LEU A 362 -16.16 -9.33 25.63
N MET A 363 -16.85 -9.49 24.50
CA MET A 363 -17.95 -10.42 24.35
C MET A 363 -17.44 -11.79 23.89
N ASN A 364 -16.59 -11.81 22.85
CA ASN A 364 -15.87 -13.02 22.41
C ASN A 364 -14.73 -12.68 21.44
N GLN A 365 -13.79 -13.60 21.34
CA GLN A 365 -12.83 -13.69 20.25
C GLN A 365 -13.50 -14.40 19.08
N VAL A 366 -13.64 -13.70 17.94
CA VAL A 366 -14.39 -14.20 16.77
C VAL A 366 -13.55 -15.19 15.95
N THR A 367 -12.26 -14.91 15.80
CA THR A 367 -11.32 -15.78 15.11
C THR A 367 -10.17 -16.18 16.04
N SER A 368 -9.63 -17.39 15.87
CA SER A 368 -8.52 -17.88 16.68
C SER A 368 -7.71 -18.95 15.93
N GLY A 369 -6.43 -19.12 16.29
CA GLY A 369 -5.55 -20.10 15.69
C GLY A 369 -4.12 -19.57 15.53
N LYS A 370 -3.21 -20.42 15.01
CA LYS A 370 -1.81 -20.02 14.72
C LYS A 370 -1.67 -19.48 13.30
N TRP A 371 -2.40 -18.43 13.01
CA TRP A 371 -2.47 -17.75 11.70
C TRP A 371 -3.04 -16.33 11.89
N ASP A 372 -2.77 -15.46 10.94
CA ASP A 372 -3.17 -14.07 11.00
C ASP A 372 -4.39 -13.78 10.12
N VAL A 373 -5.34 -13.00 10.63
CA VAL A 373 -6.27 -12.22 9.80
C VAL A 373 -5.44 -11.12 9.13
N ILE A 374 -5.47 -11.06 7.81
CA ILE A 374 -4.72 -10.07 7.04
C ILE A 374 -5.60 -8.86 6.72
N THR A 375 -6.87 -9.10 6.40
CA THR A 375 -7.82 -8.04 6.07
C THR A 375 -9.21 -8.44 6.52
N PHE A 376 -9.86 -7.60 7.29
CA PHE A 376 -11.29 -7.71 7.57
C PHE A 376 -12.09 -7.12 6.40
N LYS A 377 -12.96 -7.90 5.79
CA LYS A 377 -13.75 -7.50 4.61
C LYS A 377 -15.14 -6.96 4.95
N GLY A 378 -15.54 -7.06 6.21
CA GLY A 378 -16.77 -6.48 6.72
C GLY A 378 -17.71 -7.47 7.39
N TYR A 379 -18.82 -6.93 7.89
CA TYR A 379 -19.84 -7.66 8.62
C TYR A 379 -21.22 -7.47 7.98
N ASP A 380 -21.82 -8.56 7.55
CA ASP A 380 -23.23 -8.59 7.14
C ASP A 380 -24.13 -8.78 8.35
N GLU A 381 -24.74 -7.69 8.81
CA GLU A 381 -25.61 -7.70 9.97
C GLU A 381 -26.86 -8.59 9.79
N LYS A 382 -27.39 -8.70 8.55
CA LYS A 382 -28.60 -9.50 8.25
C LYS A 382 -28.35 -10.98 8.44
N SER A 383 -27.22 -11.47 7.96
CA SER A 383 -26.82 -12.86 8.08
C SER A 383 -25.99 -13.14 9.34
N ASN A 384 -25.63 -12.11 10.12
CA ASN A 384 -24.72 -12.20 11.26
C ASN A 384 -23.37 -12.85 10.90
N THR A 385 -22.78 -12.42 9.76
CA THR A 385 -21.61 -13.09 9.18
C THR A 385 -20.49 -12.06 8.95
N LEU A 386 -19.28 -12.39 9.41
CA LEU A 386 -18.05 -11.69 9.11
C LEU A 386 -17.33 -12.35 7.94
N TYR A 387 -16.64 -11.53 7.13
CA TYR A 387 -15.79 -11.96 6.04
C TYR A 387 -14.37 -11.42 6.25
N TYR A 388 -13.36 -12.25 6.02
CA TYR A 388 -11.97 -11.87 6.21
C TYR A 388 -11.02 -12.68 5.33
N ILE A 389 -9.86 -12.10 5.05
CA ILE A 389 -8.73 -12.77 4.41
C ILE A 389 -7.75 -13.20 5.50
N SER A 390 -7.23 -14.42 5.40
CA SER A 390 -6.25 -14.94 6.38
C SER A 390 -5.16 -15.79 5.78
N THR A 391 -4.14 -16.08 6.62
CA THR A 391 -3.03 -16.99 6.32
C THR A 391 -3.27 -18.41 6.89
N GLU A 392 -4.49 -18.78 7.21
CA GLU A 392 -4.81 -20.09 7.80
C GLU A 392 -4.31 -21.27 6.95
N ASN A 393 -4.28 -21.12 5.64
CA ASN A 393 -3.76 -22.11 4.70
C ASN A 393 -2.26 -21.91 4.35
N GLY A 394 -1.48 -21.40 5.30
CA GLY A 394 -0.04 -21.12 5.15
C GLY A 394 0.28 -19.68 4.82
N ALA A 395 1.44 -19.21 5.30
CA ALA A 395 1.85 -17.82 5.24
C ALA A 395 2.00 -17.26 3.80
N ILE A 396 2.24 -18.11 2.81
CA ILE A 396 2.38 -17.72 1.40
C ILE A 396 1.05 -17.60 0.66
N ASN A 397 -0.06 -18.05 1.26
CA ASN A 397 -1.39 -18.02 0.66
C ASN A 397 -2.28 -16.96 1.31
N ARG A 398 -3.31 -16.54 0.59
CA ARG A 398 -4.39 -15.68 1.09
C ARG A 398 -5.71 -16.32 0.72
N ASP A 399 -6.57 -16.53 1.72
CA ASP A 399 -7.87 -17.15 1.52
C ASP A 399 -8.98 -16.34 2.17
N LEU A 400 -10.12 -16.29 1.47
CA LEU A 400 -11.35 -15.71 1.98
C LEU A 400 -12.08 -16.71 2.87
N TYR A 401 -12.45 -16.24 4.05
CA TYR A 401 -13.26 -16.98 5.02
C TYR A 401 -14.51 -16.19 5.41
N SER A 402 -15.54 -16.94 5.83
CA SER A 402 -16.71 -16.40 6.54
C SER A 402 -16.83 -17.06 7.91
N VAL A 403 -17.35 -16.31 8.90
CA VAL A 403 -17.60 -16.82 10.25
C VAL A 403 -18.77 -16.02 10.88
N LYS A 404 -19.54 -16.63 11.79
CA LYS A 404 -20.55 -15.90 12.57
C LYS A 404 -19.89 -15.04 13.66
N LEU A 405 -20.58 -14.01 14.12
CA LEU A 405 -20.09 -13.11 15.17
C LEU A 405 -19.72 -13.85 16.47
N ASP A 406 -20.35 -14.98 16.75
CA ASP A 406 -20.05 -15.85 17.90
C ASP A 406 -18.86 -16.82 17.65
N GLY A 407 -18.16 -16.68 16.52
CA GLY A 407 -17.03 -17.54 16.13
C GLY A 407 -17.40 -18.90 15.54
N LYS A 408 -18.70 -19.24 15.44
CA LYS A 408 -19.15 -20.51 14.89
C LYS A 408 -19.36 -20.46 13.38
N GLY A 409 -19.46 -21.64 12.77
CA GLY A 409 -19.80 -21.76 11.34
C GLY A 409 -18.73 -21.22 10.41
N LYS A 410 -17.45 -21.25 10.82
CA LYS A 410 -16.32 -20.84 9.96
C LYS A 410 -16.31 -21.69 8.69
N LYS A 411 -16.17 -21.02 7.54
CA LYS A 411 -16.13 -21.65 6.22
C LYS A 411 -15.06 -20.97 5.36
N ARG A 412 -14.17 -21.75 4.75
CA ARG A 412 -13.31 -21.27 3.66
C ARG A 412 -14.16 -21.09 2.41
N MET A 413 -14.13 -19.90 1.83
CA MET A 413 -14.89 -19.54 0.62
C MET A 413 -14.02 -19.61 -0.64
N SER A 414 -12.70 -19.42 -0.51
CA SER A 414 -11.73 -19.64 -1.60
C SER A 414 -11.66 -21.11 -1.97
N THR A 415 -11.63 -21.39 -3.28
CA THR A 415 -11.58 -22.77 -3.81
C THR A 415 -10.17 -23.21 -4.18
N ASN A 416 -9.30 -22.27 -4.54
CA ASN A 416 -7.95 -22.53 -5.03
C ASN A 416 -6.91 -22.08 -4.01
N ASN A 417 -5.77 -22.78 -3.97
CA ASN A 417 -4.60 -22.33 -3.23
C ASN A 417 -3.88 -21.25 -4.03
N GLY A 418 -3.60 -20.13 -3.41
CA GLY A 418 -2.98 -18.98 -4.04
C GLY A 418 -3.29 -17.70 -3.29
N PHE A 419 -3.32 -16.62 -4.02
CA PHE A 419 -3.65 -15.31 -3.50
C PHE A 419 -5.09 -14.96 -3.89
N ASN A 420 -5.99 -15.07 -2.91
CA ASN A 420 -7.40 -14.76 -3.07
C ASN A 420 -7.74 -13.46 -2.36
N ASP A 421 -8.63 -12.66 -2.94
CA ASP A 421 -9.23 -11.49 -2.32
C ASP A 421 -10.71 -11.38 -2.71
N ALA A 422 -11.44 -10.48 -2.06
CA ALA A 422 -12.85 -10.24 -2.29
C ALA A 422 -13.25 -8.79 -2.05
N GLU A 423 -14.08 -8.23 -2.93
CA GLU A 423 -14.75 -6.95 -2.74
C GLU A 423 -16.25 -7.16 -2.71
N PHE A 424 -16.86 -6.89 -1.56
CA PHE A 424 -18.29 -7.08 -1.36
C PHE A 424 -19.10 -5.87 -1.83
N THR A 425 -20.23 -6.16 -2.46
CA THR A 425 -21.23 -5.12 -2.81
C THR A 425 -21.95 -4.64 -1.55
N THR A 426 -22.56 -3.47 -1.62
CA THR A 426 -23.43 -2.96 -0.56
C THR A 426 -24.47 -4.02 -0.16
N GLY A 427 -24.53 -4.32 1.15
CA GLY A 427 -25.43 -5.34 1.71
C GLY A 427 -25.01 -6.78 1.47
N PHE A 428 -23.77 -7.06 1.08
CA PHE A 428 -23.13 -8.39 1.00
C PHE A 428 -23.87 -9.43 0.16
N LYS A 429 -24.69 -9.03 -0.82
CA LYS A 429 -25.41 -9.97 -1.69
C LYS A 429 -24.49 -10.63 -2.72
N TYR A 430 -23.51 -9.89 -3.18
CA TYR A 430 -22.52 -10.31 -4.17
C TYR A 430 -21.13 -9.87 -3.75
N TYR A 431 -20.12 -10.48 -4.33
CA TYR A 431 -18.75 -10.00 -4.25
C TYR A 431 -17.98 -10.33 -5.52
N ILE A 432 -17.00 -9.50 -5.83
CA ILE A 432 -15.98 -9.81 -6.82
C ILE A 432 -14.87 -10.56 -6.09
N SER A 433 -14.64 -11.82 -6.49
CA SER A 433 -13.45 -12.55 -6.06
C SER A 433 -12.33 -12.31 -7.05
N SER A 434 -11.11 -12.11 -6.56
CA SER A 434 -9.88 -12.20 -7.34
C SER A 434 -9.08 -13.40 -6.88
N TYR A 435 -8.43 -14.06 -7.83
CA TYR A 435 -7.56 -15.20 -7.59
C TYR A 435 -6.37 -15.15 -8.55
N SER A 436 -5.17 -15.38 -8.03
CA SER A 436 -4.00 -15.72 -8.82
C SER A 436 -3.13 -16.74 -8.05
N ASP A 437 -2.22 -17.39 -8.74
CA ASP A 437 -1.10 -18.10 -8.13
C ASP A 437 0.23 -17.63 -8.74
N ALA A 438 1.33 -18.15 -8.26
CA ALA A 438 2.67 -17.73 -8.65
C ALA A 438 2.94 -17.76 -10.17
N ASN A 439 2.21 -18.57 -10.94
CA ASN A 439 2.42 -18.80 -12.35
C ASN A 439 1.17 -18.53 -13.21
N THR A 440 0.07 -18.10 -12.58
CA THR A 440 -1.23 -17.89 -13.23
C THR A 440 -1.67 -16.43 -13.07
N PRO A 441 -1.85 -15.67 -14.18
CA PRO A 441 -2.40 -14.31 -14.13
C PRO A 441 -3.76 -14.25 -13.44
N PRO A 442 -4.13 -13.09 -12.83
CA PRO A 442 -5.34 -12.93 -12.06
C PRO A 442 -6.62 -13.29 -12.84
N VAL A 443 -7.57 -13.90 -12.13
CA VAL A 443 -8.93 -14.17 -12.58
C VAL A 443 -9.89 -13.46 -11.64
N TYR A 444 -10.87 -12.77 -12.21
CA TYR A 444 -11.88 -12.02 -11.48
C TYR A 444 -13.27 -12.62 -11.78
N GLU A 445 -14.01 -12.92 -10.73
CA GLU A 445 -15.32 -13.53 -10.85
C GLU A 445 -16.34 -12.80 -9.97
N LEU A 446 -17.54 -12.58 -10.51
CA LEU A 446 -18.70 -12.21 -9.72
C LEU A 446 -19.27 -13.44 -9.05
N ARG A 447 -19.43 -13.40 -7.75
CA ARG A 447 -19.97 -14.49 -6.92
C ARG A 447 -21.13 -13.98 -6.06
N ASP A 448 -22.07 -14.87 -5.76
CA ASP A 448 -23.09 -14.59 -4.74
C ASP A 448 -22.55 -14.83 -3.33
N ALA A 449 -23.31 -14.44 -2.31
CA ALA A 449 -22.93 -14.58 -0.91
C ALA A 449 -22.62 -16.02 -0.46
N SER A 450 -23.10 -17.05 -1.19
CA SER A 450 -22.80 -18.46 -0.92
C SER A 450 -21.43 -18.89 -1.45
N GLY A 451 -20.82 -18.09 -2.32
CA GLY A 451 -19.58 -18.37 -3.04
C GLY A 451 -19.76 -18.98 -4.42
N LYS A 452 -21.01 -19.10 -4.90
CA LYS A 452 -21.32 -19.62 -6.25
C LYS A 452 -20.91 -18.59 -7.31
N VAL A 453 -20.15 -19.01 -8.31
CA VAL A 453 -19.79 -18.19 -9.47
C VAL A 453 -21.04 -17.87 -10.28
N ILE A 454 -21.30 -16.59 -10.50
CA ILE A 454 -22.36 -16.10 -11.38
C ILE A 454 -21.78 -15.82 -12.76
N LYS A 455 -20.59 -15.20 -12.81
CA LYS A 455 -19.95 -14.79 -14.07
C LYS A 455 -18.44 -14.62 -13.87
N VAL A 456 -17.68 -14.97 -14.90
CA VAL A 456 -16.26 -14.56 -15.02
C VAL A 456 -16.26 -13.14 -15.60
N LEU A 457 -15.62 -12.20 -14.88
CA LEU A 457 -15.50 -10.80 -15.30
C LEU A 457 -14.26 -10.59 -16.17
N GLU A 458 -13.12 -11.11 -15.71
CA GLU A 458 -11.86 -11.07 -16.45
C GLU A 458 -11.03 -12.33 -16.11
N ASN A 459 -10.56 -13.03 -17.11
CA ASN A 459 -9.74 -14.25 -16.93
C ASN A 459 -8.31 -14.12 -17.45
N ASN A 460 -7.96 -12.93 -17.94
CA ASN A 460 -6.66 -12.62 -18.52
C ASN A 460 -6.21 -13.61 -19.63
N LEU A 461 -7.16 -14.11 -20.43
CA LEU A 461 -6.88 -15.08 -21.48
C LEU A 461 -5.86 -14.55 -22.50
N ALA A 462 -6.01 -13.29 -22.94
CA ALA A 462 -5.08 -12.66 -23.86
C ALA A 462 -3.65 -12.58 -23.31
N LEU A 463 -3.51 -12.31 -22.00
CA LEU A 463 -2.19 -12.34 -21.34
C LEU A 463 -1.66 -13.78 -21.26
N LYS A 464 -2.49 -14.75 -20.90
CA LYS A 464 -2.10 -16.18 -20.86
C LYS A 464 -1.63 -16.67 -22.22
N GLU A 465 -2.36 -16.35 -23.29
CA GLU A 465 -1.99 -16.66 -24.68
C GLU A 465 -0.67 -15.99 -25.06
N LYS A 466 -0.48 -14.70 -24.72
CA LYS A 466 0.79 -14.01 -24.96
C LYS A 466 1.95 -14.69 -24.21
N LEU A 467 1.78 -15.01 -22.93
CA LEU A 467 2.80 -15.66 -22.12
C LEU A 467 3.18 -17.05 -22.65
N SER A 468 2.23 -17.77 -23.26
CA SER A 468 2.51 -19.08 -23.87
C SER A 468 3.45 -19.02 -25.07
N GLY A 469 3.65 -17.84 -25.67
CA GLY A 469 4.66 -17.59 -26.71
C GLY A 469 6.10 -17.48 -26.20
N TYR A 470 6.30 -17.47 -24.89
CA TYR A 470 7.61 -17.37 -24.22
C TYR A 470 7.93 -18.65 -23.45
N THR A 471 9.22 -18.98 -23.33
CA THR A 471 9.65 -20.05 -22.42
C THR A 471 9.97 -19.43 -21.07
N LEU A 472 9.06 -19.61 -20.12
CA LEU A 472 9.16 -19.04 -18.79
C LEU A 472 9.61 -20.09 -17.77
N GLY A 473 10.50 -19.69 -16.86
CA GLY A 473 10.81 -20.43 -15.65
C GLY A 473 9.62 -20.44 -14.69
N LYS A 474 9.38 -21.57 -14.02
CA LYS A 474 8.33 -21.64 -13.00
C LYS A 474 8.84 -21.04 -11.70
N LYS A 475 7.97 -20.27 -11.02
CA LYS A 475 8.18 -19.84 -9.64
C LYS A 475 7.85 -21.02 -8.73
N GLU A 476 8.86 -21.55 -8.06
CA GLU A 476 8.79 -22.73 -7.19
C GLU A 476 9.06 -22.32 -5.75
N PHE A 477 8.22 -22.74 -4.82
CA PHE A 477 8.41 -22.45 -3.39
C PHE A 477 9.26 -23.51 -2.71
N PHE A 478 10.05 -23.05 -1.73
CA PHE A 478 10.85 -23.93 -0.87
C PHE A 478 10.91 -23.38 0.55
N THR A 479 11.29 -24.26 1.48
CA THR A 479 11.61 -23.87 2.86
C THR A 479 13.00 -24.36 3.22
N PHE A 480 13.65 -23.69 4.15
CA PHE A 480 14.88 -24.15 4.79
C PHE A 480 14.94 -23.62 6.23
N LYS A 481 15.77 -24.25 7.05
CA LYS A 481 16.03 -23.79 8.41
C LYS A 481 17.26 -22.92 8.46
N ASN A 482 17.13 -21.73 9.07
CA ASN A 482 18.28 -20.87 9.35
C ASN A 482 19.15 -21.44 10.51
N THR A 483 20.24 -20.76 10.85
CA THR A 483 21.16 -21.15 11.94
C THR A 483 20.45 -21.27 13.29
N ASP A 484 19.38 -20.50 13.53
CA ASP A 484 18.58 -20.54 14.75
C ASP A 484 17.46 -21.62 14.69
N SER A 485 17.49 -22.52 13.70
CA SER A 485 16.50 -23.60 13.47
C SER A 485 15.09 -23.11 13.17
N ILE A 486 14.93 -21.83 12.76
CA ILE A 486 13.68 -21.25 12.31
C ILE A 486 13.51 -21.56 10.83
N GLU A 487 12.36 -22.16 10.46
CA GLU A 487 12.02 -22.40 9.07
C GLU A 487 11.67 -21.08 8.38
N LEU A 488 12.27 -20.82 7.21
CA LEU A 488 12.03 -19.64 6.38
C LEU A 488 11.42 -20.06 5.05
N ASN A 489 10.51 -19.23 4.52
CA ASN A 489 9.91 -19.41 3.21
C ASN A 489 10.74 -18.69 2.15
N GLY A 490 10.90 -19.34 1.00
CA GLY A 490 11.51 -18.75 -0.17
C GLY A 490 10.81 -19.19 -1.44
N PHE A 491 11.07 -18.47 -2.53
CA PHE A 491 10.80 -18.96 -3.86
C PHE A 491 12.04 -18.87 -4.75
N MET A 492 12.05 -19.68 -5.79
CA MET A 492 13.10 -19.74 -6.80
C MET A 492 12.47 -19.79 -8.19
N ILE A 493 13.05 -19.05 -9.12
CA ILE A 493 12.76 -19.15 -10.56
C ILE A 493 14.05 -19.57 -11.25
N LYS A 494 14.03 -20.73 -11.88
CA LYS A 494 15.16 -21.24 -12.66
C LYS A 494 14.98 -20.89 -14.14
N PRO A 495 16.08 -20.75 -14.91
CA PRO A 495 15.97 -20.68 -16.36
C PRO A 495 15.09 -21.78 -16.94
N ALA A 496 14.29 -21.48 -17.95
CA ALA A 496 13.35 -22.46 -18.51
C ALA A 496 14.06 -23.68 -19.13
N ASN A 497 15.29 -23.51 -19.58
CA ASN A 497 16.17 -24.55 -20.07
C ASN A 497 17.18 -25.02 -19.00
N PHE A 498 16.76 -25.03 -17.74
CA PHE A 498 17.61 -25.41 -16.62
C PHE A 498 18.17 -26.81 -16.77
N ASP A 499 19.50 -26.92 -16.61
CA ASP A 499 20.25 -28.16 -16.63
C ASP A 499 20.90 -28.37 -15.25
N PRO A 500 20.49 -29.36 -14.46
CA PRO A 500 20.97 -29.56 -13.10
C PRO A 500 22.46 -29.93 -13.02
N THR A 501 23.12 -30.23 -14.15
CA THR A 501 24.56 -30.54 -14.23
C THR A 501 25.42 -29.28 -14.36
N LYS A 502 24.81 -28.13 -14.70
CA LYS A 502 25.47 -26.82 -14.82
C LYS A 502 25.42 -26.04 -13.55
N LYS A 503 26.29 -25.05 -13.41
CA LYS A 503 26.30 -24.10 -12.32
C LYS A 503 25.82 -22.74 -12.79
N TYR A 504 24.87 -22.18 -12.07
CA TYR A 504 24.22 -20.91 -12.39
C TYR A 504 24.54 -19.83 -11.36
N PRO A 505 24.72 -18.57 -11.77
CA PRO A 505 24.72 -17.44 -10.87
C PRO A 505 23.33 -17.25 -10.26
N VAL A 506 23.28 -16.68 -9.05
CA VAL A 506 22.01 -16.41 -8.32
C VAL A 506 21.82 -14.91 -8.13
N TYR A 507 20.66 -14.45 -8.53
CA TYR A 507 20.18 -13.12 -8.23
C TYR A 507 19.17 -13.21 -7.08
N MET A 508 19.59 -12.87 -5.87
CA MET A 508 18.73 -12.75 -4.72
C MET A 508 18.11 -11.35 -4.68
N TYR A 509 16.84 -11.26 -4.26
CA TYR A 509 16.27 -9.97 -3.90
C TYR A 509 15.41 -10.12 -2.65
N ALA A 510 15.21 -9.02 -1.92
CA ALA A 510 14.29 -8.99 -0.79
C ALA A 510 13.91 -7.54 -0.44
N TYR A 511 12.74 -7.38 0.16
CA TYR A 511 12.38 -6.17 0.90
C TYR A 511 12.69 -6.35 2.38
N ASN A 512 12.12 -7.34 3.05
CA ASN A 512 12.32 -7.74 4.45
C ASN A 512 11.95 -6.68 5.51
N GLY A 513 11.29 -5.59 5.15
CA GLY A 513 10.81 -4.61 6.12
C GLY A 513 9.76 -5.21 7.07
N PRO A 514 9.63 -4.70 8.31
CA PRO A 514 8.63 -5.16 9.27
C PRO A 514 7.22 -5.21 8.65
N GLY A 515 6.56 -6.36 8.77
CA GLY A 515 5.23 -6.56 8.21
C GLY A 515 5.15 -6.71 6.69
N ALA A 516 6.27 -6.73 5.95
CA ALA A 516 6.29 -7.07 4.53
C ALA A 516 6.15 -8.58 4.30
N ASN A 517 5.75 -8.98 3.09
CA ASN A 517 5.66 -10.38 2.70
C ASN A 517 5.81 -10.48 1.19
N GLU A 518 7.04 -10.83 0.73
CA GLU A 518 7.38 -10.95 -0.70
C GLU A 518 7.18 -12.38 -1.22
N VAL A 519 7.36 -13.38 -0.35
CA VAL A 519 7.20 -14.78 -0.71
C VAL A 519 5.72 -15.15 -0.66
N ASN A 520 5.01 -14.77 -1.73
CA ASN A 520 3.58 -15.00 -1.89
C ASN A 520 3.28 -15.89 -3.10
N ASN A 521 2.26 -16.73 -2.96
CA ASN A 521 1.70 -17.51 -4.07
C ASN A 521 0.79 -16.63 -4.94
N ASN A 522 1.40 -15.62 -5.56
CA ASN A 522 0.76 -14.57 -6.34
C ASN A 522 1.50 -14.33 -7.65
N PHE A 523 0.77 -13.90 -8.68
CA PHE A 523 1.33 -13.43 -9.95
C PHE A 523 1.73 -11.96 -9.83
N GLU A 524 3.04 -11.67 -9.88
CA GLU A 524 3.59 -10.34 -9.59
C GLU A 524 3.68 -9.41 -10.83
N GLY A 525 3.09 -9.79 -11.94
CA GLY A 525 3.02 -8.92 -13.13
C GLY A 525 4.39 -8.50 -13.66
N PHE A 526 4.71 -7.21 -13.60
CA PHE A 526 5.95 -6.67 -14.15
C PHE A 526 7.21 -7.18 -13.45
N GLU A 527 7.17 -7.40 -12.14
CA GLU A 527 8.30 -7.93 -11.38
C GLU A 527 8.57 -9.38 -11.77
N PHE A 528 7.52 -10.19 -11.92
CA PHE A 528 7.67 -11.54 -12.47
C PHE A 528 8.34 -11.53 -13.84
N MET A 529 7.97 -10.60 -14.73
CA MET A 529 8.59 -10.50 -16.07
C MET A 529 10.04 -10.00 -16.04
N TRP A 530 10.38 -9.11 -15.09
CA TRP A 530 11.78 -8.75 -14.82
C TRP A 530 12.59 -9.96 -14.36
N HIS A 531 12.05 -10.77 -13.47
CA HIS A 531 12.69 -12.01 -13.01
C HIS A 531 12.84 -13.03 -14.15
N GLN A 532 11.83 -13.15 -15.03
CA GLN A 532 11.91 -13.99 -16.22
C GLN A 532 13.00 -13.52 -17.21
N LEU A 533 13.17 -12.20 -17.37
CA LEU A 533 14.25 -11.66 -18.18
C LEU A 533 15.63 -12.05 -17.62
N LEU A 534 15.82 -11.97 -16.31
CA LEU A 534 17.05 -12.43 -15.67
C LEU A 534 17.24 -13.95 -15.85
N CYS A 535 16.18 -14.74 -15.73
CA CYS A 535 16.25 -16.19 -16.00
C CYS A 535 16.62 -16.48 -17.47
N GLN A 536 16.10 -15.69 -18.42
CA GLN A 536 16.47 -15.78 -19.85
C GLN A 536 17.96 -15.48 -20.08
N GLU A 537 18.55 -14.59 -19.27
CA GLU A 537 19.98 -14.28 -19.28
C GLU A 537 20.84 -15.32 -18.52
N GLY A 538 20.21 -16.37 -17.97
CA GLY A 538 20.90 -17.50 -17.34
C GLY A 538 21.07 -17.39 -15.82
N TYR A 539 20.36 -16.49 -15.14
CA TYR A 539 20.39 -16.36 -13.68
C TYR A 539 19.27 -17.18 -13.04
N ILE A 540 19.52 -17.72 -11.86
CA ILE A 540 18.47 -18.19 -10.95
C ILE A 540 18.05 -16.99 -10.11
N VAL A 541 16.74 -16.69 -10.06
CA VAL A 541 16.20 -15.62 -9.23
C VAL A 541 15.62 -16.21 -7.95
N VAL A 542 15.95 -15.63 -6.79
CA VAL A 542 15.52 -16.12 -5.48
C VAL A 542 15.05 -14.98 -4.60
N CYS A 543 13.94 -15.19 -3.87
CA CYS A 543 13.50 -14.34 -2.78
C CYS A 543 13.28 -15.19 -1.53
N VAL A 544 13.62 -14.64 -0.37
CA VAL A 544 13.42 -15.27 0.93
C VAL A 544 12.83 -14.24 1.90
N ASP A 545 11.72 -14.57 2.54
CA ASP A 545 11.17 -13.80 3.65
C ASP A 545 11.85 -14.23 4.96
N GLY A 546 12.68 -13.32 5.50
CA GLY A 546 13.33 -13.49 6.77
C GLY A 546 12.40 -13.13 7.95
N ARG A 547 12.93 -13.25 9.17
CA ARG A 547 12.26 -12.77 10.38
C ARG A 547 11.93 -11.28 10.26
N GLY A 548 10.84 -10.88 10.89
CA GLY A 548 10.27 -9.52 10.78
C GLY A 548 9.10 -9.43 9.80
N THR A 549 8.96 -10.39 8.87
CA THR A 549 7.90 -10.37 7.87
C THR A 549 6.54 -10.85 8.41
N LEU A 550 5.46 -10.59 7.64
CA LEU A 550 4.06 -10.80 8.02
C LEU A 550 3.59 -12.26 7.84
N GLY A 551 2.50 -12.60 8.49
CA GLY A 551 1.72 -13.82 8.26
C GLY A 551 2.16 -15.03 9.08
N ARG A 552 3.01 -14.81 10.09
CA ARG A 552 3.56 -15.86 10.96
C ARG A 552 3.46 -15.51 12.45
N GLY A 553 2.57 -14.57 12.78
CA GLY A 553 2.31 -14.12 14.14
C GLY A 553 3.31 -13.12 14.68
N ARG A 554 2.98 -12.55 15.85
CA ARG A 554 3.69 -11.44 16.48
C ARG A 554 5.13 -11.76 16.84
N GLN A 555 5.43 -12.93 17.38
CA GLN A 555 6.80 -13.28 17.75
C GLN A 555 7.76 -13.26 16.55
N PHE A 556 7.32 -13.77 15.41
CA PHE A 556 8.12 -13.77 14.19
C PHE A 556 8.28 -12.36 13.62
N LYS A 557 7.21 -11.54 13.65
CA LYS A 557 7.20 -10.17 13.17
C LYS A 557 7.99 -9.21 14.09
N HIS A 558 7.80 -9.30 15.40
CA HIS A 558 8.35 -8.34 16.36
C HIS A 558 9.76 -8.67 16.88
N CYS A 559 10.35 -9.81 16.48
CA CYS A 559 11.72 -10.15 16.95
C CYS A 559 12.79 -9.15 16.51
N THR A 560 12.52 -8.36 15.47
CA THR A 560 13.39 -7.32 14.94
C THR A 560 13.34 -6.01 15.75
N TYR A 561 12.41 -5.90 16.69
CA TYR A 561 12.23 -4.71 17.54
C TYR A 561 13.53 -4.30 18.24
N LEU A 562 13.88 -3.01 18.21
CA LEU A 562 15.12 -2.37 18.66
C LEU A 562 16.40 -2.75 17.87
N GLN A 563 16.30 -3.59 16.84
CA GLN A 563 17.46 -4.13 16.13
C GLN A 563 17.17 -4.41 14.66
N LEU A 564 16.42 -3.51 13.98
CA LEU A 564 16.16 -3.59 12.54
C LEU A 564 17.45 -3.86 11.76
N GLY A 565 17.40 -4.80 10.81
CA GLY A 565 18.54 -5.21 9.99
C GLY A 565 19.43 -6.27 10.62
N LYS A 566 19.23 -6.68 11.86
CA LYS A 566 20.04 -7.73 12.50
C LYS A 566 19.58 -9.12 12.06
N TYR A 567 18.39 -9.51 12.42
CA TYR A 567 17.88 -10.87 12.14
C TYR A 567 17.59 -11.06 10.67
N GLU A 568 17.12 -10.03 10.00
CA GLU A 568 16.88 -10.01 8.56
C GLU A 568 18.18 -10.29 7.80
N THR A 569 19.30 -9.64 8.19
CA THR A 569 20.62 -9.89 7.56
C THR A 569 21.13 -11.29 7.87
N MET A 570 20.96 -11.78 9.09
CA MET A 570 21.34 -13.15 9.46
C MET A 570 20.61 -14.17 8.59
N ASP A 571 19.30 -13.99 8.43
CA ASP A 571 18.45 -14.89 7.66
C ASP A 571 18.81 -14.87 6.17
N GLN A 572 19.11 -13.69 5.59
CA GLN A 572 19.55 -13.57 4.20
C GLN A 572 20.95 -14.16 3.97
N ILE A 573 21.87 -14.03 4.93
CA ILE A 573 23.18 -14.71 4.89
C ILE A 573 22.99 -16.23 4.92
N ASP A 574 22.11 -16.74 5.78
CA ASP A 574 21.81 -18.18 5.85
C ASP A 574 21.12 -18.67 4.57
N ALA A 575 20.27 -17.84 3.94
CA ALA A 575 19.73 -18.12 2.61
C ALA A 575 20.83 -18.23 1.54
N ALA A 576 21.79 -17.30 1.52
CA ALA A 576 22.91 -17.35 0.60
C ALA A 576 23.80 -18.59 0.81
N LYS A 577 24.02 -19.01 2.07
CA LYS A 577 24.72 -20.27 2.40
C LYS A 577 23.95 -21.49 1.91
N TYR A 578 22.64 -21.55 2.19
CA TYR A 578 21.76 -22.63 1.73
C TYR A 578 21.79 -22.77 0.20
N LEU A 579 21.70 -21.64 -0.52
CA LEU A 579 21.79 -21.62 -1.98
C LEU A 579 23.16 -22.07 -2.47
N GLY A 580 24.25 -21.63 -1.86
CA GLY A 580 25.61 -22.04 -2.20
C GLY A 580 25.92 -23.53 -2.00
N GLN A 581 25.10 -24.26 -1.25
CA GLN A 581 25.15 -25.73 -1.08
C GLN A 581 24.44 -26.50 -2.19
N GLN A 582 23.61 -25.82 -3.00
CA GLN A 582 22.89 -26.48 -4.08
C GLN A 582 23.87 -26.86 -5.21
N PRO A 583 23.80 -28.08 -5.74
CA PRO A 583 24.79 -28.58 -6.73
C PRO A 583 24.81 -27.76 -8.03
N TYR A 584 23.70 -27.10 -8.35
CA TYR A 584 23.53 -26.28 -9.55
C TYR A 584 23.81 -24.80 -9.32
N VAL A 585 24.23 -24.36 -8.13
CA VAL A 585 24.54 -22.96 -7.83
C VAL A 585 26.04 -22.72 -7.90
N ASP A 586 26.44 -21.66 -8.58
CA ASP A 586 27.78 -21.11 -8.47
C ASP A 586 27.88 -20.21 -7.25
N LYS A 587 28.37 -20.75 -6.16
CA LYS A 587 28.48 -20.04 -4.88
C LYS A 587 29.39 -18.80 -4.91
N SER A 588 30.23 -18.66 -5.95
CA SER A 588 31.10 -17.48 -6.14
C SER A 588 30.37 -16.35 -6.87
N ARG A 589 29.16 -16.61 -7.39
CA ARG A 589 28.35 -15.66 -8.17
C ARG A 589 26.93 -15.57 -7.59
N ILE A 590 26.81 -15.09 -6.35
CA ILE A 590 25.54 -14.76 -5.71
C ILE A 590 25.49 -13.24 -5.54
N GLY A 591 24.50 -12.59 -6.13
CA GLY A 591 24.24 -11.16 -6.01
C GLY A 591 22.99 -10.88 -5.20
N PHE A 592 22.87 -9.65 -4.69
CA PHE A 592 21.72 -9.23 -3.91
C PHE A 592 21.18 -7.88 -4.39
N GLN A 593 19.86 -7.72 -4.49
CA GLN A 593 19.20 -6.48 -4.88
C GLN A 593 18.08 -6.16 -3.89
N GLY A 594 17.87 -4.87 -3.64
CA GLY A 594 16.69 -4.41 -2.93
C GLY A 594 16.43 -2.93 -3.11
N TRP A 595 15.19 -2.54 -2.83
CA TRP A 595 14.68 -1.18 -2.94
C TRP A 595 14.17 -0.71 -1.58
N SER A 596 14.42 0.54 -1.17
CA SER A 596 13.95 1.09 0.11
C SER A 596 14.54 0.32 1.30
N TYR A 597 13.71 -0.32 2.14
CA TYR A 597 14.18 -1.26 3.15
C TYR A 597 15.02 -2.40 2.54
N GLY A 598 14.61 -2.91 1.38
CA GLY A 598 15.41 -3.88 0.61
C GLY A 598 16.75 -3.31 0.17
N GLY A 599 16.82 -2.01 -0.15
CA GLY A 599 18.07 -1.29 -0.41
C GLY A 599 18.96 -1.25 0.82
N TYR A 600 18.40 -1.02 2.00
CA TYR A 600 19.10 -1.16 3.27
C TYR A 600 19.63 -2.58 3.47
N MET A 601 18.82 -3.59 3.16
CA MET A 601 19.27 -4.99 3.17
C MET A 601 20.42 -5.24 2.19
N ALA A 602 20.36 -4.69 0.97
CA ALA A 602 21.43 -4.81 -0.02
C ALA A 602 22.75 -4.20 0.48
N CYS A 603 22.69 -3.04 1.16
CA CYS A 603 23.86 -2.44 1.81
C CYS A 603 24.43 -3.32 2.94
N LEU A 604 23.58 -3.96 3.74
CA LEU A 604 24.01 -4.88 4.80
C LEU A 604 24.57 -6.19 4.20
N MET A 605 23.97 -6.72 3.15
CA MET A 605 24.40 -7.95 2.53
C MET A 605 25.76 -7.80 1.84
N ILE A 606 26.02 -6.70 1.13
CA ILE A 606 27.33 -6.47 0.51
C ILE A 606 28.45 -6.23 1.54
N SER A 607 28.08 -5.78 2.77
CA SER A 607 29.03 -5.51 3.84
C SER A 607 29.12 -6.65 4.84
N LYS A 608 28.07 -6.94 5.62
CA LYS A 608 28.08 -8.03 6.62
C LYS A 608 28.08 -9.42 5.98
N GLY A 609 27.49 -9.58 4.81
CA GLY A 609 27.42 -10.81 4.02
C GLY A 609 28.51 -10.94 2.95
N ALA A 610 29.59 -10.13 2.98
CA ALA A 610 30.62 -10.03 1.95
C ALA A 610 31.35 -11.34 1.59
N GLU A 611 31.28 -12.36 2.44
CA GLU A 611 31.81 -13.69 2.15
C GLU A 611 30.96 -14.48 1.15
N TYR A 612 29.68 -14.15 1.05
CA TYR A 612 28.69 -14.88 0.24
C TYR A 612 28.18 -14.05 -0.94
N ILE A 613 28.27 -12.72 -0.87
CA ILE A 613 27.69 -11.81 -1.86
C ILE A 613 28.78 -11.20 -2.74
N LYS A 614 28.71 -11.50 -4.03
CA LYS A 614 29.66 -11.04 -5.06
C LYS A 614 29.38 -9.63 -5.52
N SER A 615 28.09 -9.27 -5.64
CA SER A 615 27.66 -7.93 -6.07
C SER A 615 26.32 -7.55 -5.41
N ALA A 616 26.09 -6.25 -5.21
CA ALA A 616 24.81 -5.79 -4.72
C ALA A 616 24.34 -4.50 -5.40
N ILE A 617 23.02 -4.37 -5.52
CA ILE A 617 22.34 -3.18 -6.03
C ILE A 617 21.40 -2.66 -4.92
N ALA A 618 21.68 -1.48 -4.41
CA ALA A 618 20.85 -0.79 -3.43
C ALA A 618 20.13 0.40 -4.07
N VAL A 619 18.81 0.33 -4.14
CA VAL A 619 17.99 1.40 -4.71
C VAL A 619 17.27 2.14 -3.59
N ALA A 620 17.45 3.45 -3.52
CA ALA A 620 16.86 4.35 -2.52
C ALA A 620 16.96 3.80 -1.07
N PRO A 621 18.17 3.36 -0.62
CA PRO A 621 18.32 2.66 0.65
C PRO A 621 18.21 3.61 1.85
N VAL A 622 17.64 3.12 2.96
CA VAL A 622 18.00 3.63 4.28
C VAL A 622 19.43 3.16 4.59
N THR A 623 20.24 4.04 5.18
CA THR A 623 21.63 3.70 5.56
C THR A 623 21.90 3.93 7.04
N ASN A 624 21.08 4.76 7.66
CA ASN A 624 20.99 4.87 9.12
C ASN A 624 19.57 5.34 9.47
N TRP A 625 18.92 4.63 10.35
CA TRP A 625 17.54 4.90 10.75
C TRP A 625 17.32 6.29 11.36
N LYS A 626 18.35 6.95 11.90
CA LYS A 626 18.27 8.34 12.38
C LYS A 626 17.94 9.35 11.28
N TYR A 627 18.12 8.99 9.99
CA TYR A 627 17.82 9.87 8.85
C TYR A 627 16.39 9.68 8.31
N TYR A 628 15.66 8.69 8.82
CA TYR A 628 14.30 8.39 8.41
C TYR A 628 13.29 9.02 9.37
N ASP A 629 11.98 9.03 8.98
CA ASP A 629 10.95 9.64 9.79
C ASP A 629 10.79 8.98 11.16
N ASN A 630 10.19 9.73 12.09
CA ASN A 630 10.10 9.29 13.48
C ASN A 630 8.95 8.32 13.76
N ILE A 631 7.80 8.40 13.05
CA ILE A 631 6.67 7.49 13.30
C ILE A 631 7.07 6.04 12.97
N TYR A 632 7.61 5.81 11.75
CA TYR A 632 8.13 4.51 11.37
C TYR A 632 9.28 4.07 12.26
N THR A 633 10.31 4.92 12.30
CA THR A 633 11.57 4.53 12.95
C THR A 633 11.39 4.28 14.44
N GLU A 634 10.69 5.16 15.17
CA GLU A 634 10.52 5.00 16.62
C GLU A 634 9.60 3.86 17.00
N ARG A 635 8.64 3.49 16.13
CA ARG A 635 7.81 2.28 16.31
C ARG A 635 8.68 1.04 16.48
N PHE A 636 9.72 0.91 15.68
CA PHE A 636 10.55 -0.28 15.64
C PHE A 636 11.88 -0.14 16.42
N MET A 637 12.40 1.08 16.57
CA MET A 637 13.74 1.32 17.11
C MET A 637 13.77 2.22 18.35
N ARG A 638 12.64 2.84 18.74
CA ARG A 638 12.56 3.95 19.72
C ARG A 638 13.38 5.16 19.26
N LYS A 639 13.49 6.18 20.13
CA LYS A 639 14.33 7.37 19.84
C LYS A 639 15.82 6.99 19.81
N PRO A 640 16.65 7.64 18.97
CA PRO A 640 18.09 7.34 18.89
C PRO A 640 18.82 7.42 20.23
N LYS A 641 18.42 8.34 21.13
CA LYS A 641 18.99 8.47 22.48
C LYS A 641 18.68 7.27 23.38
N ASP A 642 17.55 6.58 23.15
CA ASP A 642 17.09 5.46 23.97
C ASP A 642 17.64 4.10 23.48
N ASN A 643 18.13 4.03 22.23
CA ASN A 643 18.61 2.81 21.59
C ASN A 643 19.84 3.03 20.70
N LYS A 644 20.80 3.82 21.17
CA LYS A 644 22.00 4.17 20.39
C LYS A 644 22.67 2.94 19.74
N LYS A 645 22.82 1.85 20.53
CA LYS A 645 23.45 0.61 20.05
C LYS A 645 22.70 -0.03 18.87
N GLY A 646 21.36 -0.10 18.90
CA GLY A 646 20.56 -0.67 17.81
C GLY A 646 20.73 0.12 16.50
N TYR A 647 20.79 1.45 16.59
CA TYR A 647 21.04 2.33 15.44
C TYR A 647 22.44 2.16 14.85
N GLU A 648 23.47 2.04 15.70
CA GLU A 648 24.86 1.95 15.26
C GLU A 648 25.23 0.55 14.73
N ASP A 649 24.85 -0.51 15.45
CA ASP A 649 25.19 -1.90 15.12
C ASP A 649 24.59 -2.36 13.80
N ASN A 650 23.51 -1.72 13.34
CA ASN A 650 22.80 -2.11 12.14
C ASN A 650 22.84 -1.04 11.02
N SER A 651 23.64 0.01 11.18
CA SER A 651 23.89 0.98 10.12
C SER A 651 24.96 0.45 9.15
N PRO A 652 24.66 0.21 7.86
CA PRO A 652 25.64 -0.26 6.88
C PRO A 652 26.80 0.71 6.68
N VAL A 653 26.63 2.00 6.96
CA VAL A 653 27.70 3.01 6.92
C VAL A 653 28.87 2.63 7.81
N ASN A 654 28.62 1.94 8.93
CA ASN A 654 29.65 1.49 9.87
C ASN A 654 30.43 0.23 9.40
N TYR A 655 30.02 -0.37 8.30
CA TYR A 655 30.60 -1.63 7.80
C TYR A 655 31.17 -1.55 6.40
N VAL A 656 31.33 -0.36 5.82
CA VAL A 656 31.81 -0.16 4.46
C VAL A 656 33.17 -0.82 4.21
N THR A 657 34.05 -0.87 5.22
CA THR A 657 35.38 -1.54 5.14
C THR A 657 35.31 -3.05 4.95
N LYS A 658 34.14 -3.67 5.18
CA LYS A 658 33.92 -5.11 4.93
C LYS A 658 33.53 -5.42 3.49
N ILE A 659 33.18 -4.44 2.70
CA ILE A 659 32.75 -4.62 1.30
C ILE A 659 33.91 -5.16 0.48
N LYS A 660 33.67 -6.29 -0.19
CA LYS A 660 34.66 -6.94 -1.07
C LYS A 660 34.16 -7.07 -2.51
N GLY A 661 32.86 -6.99 -2.71
CA GLY A 661 32.21 -7.17 -4.01
C GLY A 661 31.90 -5.85 -4.71
N ASN A 662 31.27 -5.95 -5.88
CA ASN A 662 30.86 -4.80 -6.67
C ASN A 662 29.56 -4.22 -6.10
N PHE A 663 29.48 -2.90 -5.99
CA PHE A 663 28.35 -2.24 -5.36
C PHE A 663 27.79 -1.10 -6.24
N LEU A 664 26.51 -1.17 -6.56
CA LEU A 664 25.77 -0.13 -7.26
C LEU A 664 24.75 0.53 -6.33
N LEU A 665 24.92 1.81 -6.11
CA LEU A 665 24.01 2.67 -5.30
C LEU A 665 23.18 3.52 -6.24
N ILE A 666 21.86 3.54 -6.07
CA ILE A 666 20.92 4.32 -6.90
C ILE A 666 20.00 5.12 -6.01
N HIS A 667 19.72 6.40 -6.37
CA HIS A 667 18.76 7.22 -5.61
C HIS A 667 18.08 8.27 -6.49
N GLY A 668 16.84 8.65 -6.14
CA GLY A 668 16.18 9.83 -6.67
C GLY A 668 16.60 11.09 -5.91
N SER A 669 16.93 12.19 -6.61
CA SER A 669 17.36 13.41 -5.91
C SER A 669 16.25 14.13 -5.15
N ALA A 670 14.99 13.91 -5.53
CA ALA A 670 13.80 14.45 -4.90
C ALA A 670 12.97 13.36 -4.19
N ASP A 671 13.67 12.40 -3.58
CA ASP A 671 13.04 11.39 -2.73
C ASP A 671 12.62 12.03 -1.42
N ASP A 672 11.31 12.25 -1.28
CA ASP A 672 10.67 12.88 -0.13
C ASP A 672 10.42 11.90 1.03
N ASN A 673 10.61 10.62 0.79
CA ASN A 673 10.44 9.54 1.77
C ASN A 673 11.80 9.13 2.38
N VAL A 674 12.61 8.38 1.63
CA VAL A 674 13.99 8.06 2.02
C VAL A 674 14.91 9.13 1.40
N HIS A 675 15.19 10.17 2.13
CA HIS A 675 16.00 11.28 1.61
C HIS A 675 17.32 10.80 1.01
N VAL A 676 17.72 11.39 -0.12
CA VAL A 676 19.01 11.14 -0.81
C VAL A 676 20.21 11.27 0.15
N GLN A 677 20.05 11.98 1.26
CA GLN A 677 21.03 12.06 2.35
C GLN A 677 21.53 10.68 2.78
N ASN A 678 20.66 9.67 2.83
CA ASN A 678 21.06 8.29 3.18
C ASN A 678 22.14 7.77 2.24
N SER A 679 21.95 7.91 0.92
CA SER A 679 22.93 7.48 -0.07
C SER A 679 24.19 8.37 -0.07
N MET A 680 24.06 9.67 0.17
CA MET A 680 25.22 10.58 0.27
C MET A 680 26.10 10.25 1.48
N GLU A 681 25.51 9.90 2.63
CA GLU A 681 26.27 9.46 3.82
C GLU A 681 26.97 8.10 3.58
N MET A 682 26.31 7.18 2.87
CA MET A 682 26.95 5.92 2.46
C MET A 682 28.12 6.18 1.50
N ALA A 683 27.90 7.01 0.47
CA ALA A 683 28.95 7.39 -0.49
C ALA A 683 30.12 8.08 0.20
N ARG A 684 29.85 9.01 1.14
CA ARG A 684 30.90 9.67 1.93
C ARG A 684 31.74 8.65 2.70
N ALA A 685 31.12 7.65 3.33
CA ALA A 685 31.84 6.63 4.07
C ALA A 685 32.68 5.74 3.14
N LEU A 686 32.15 5.35 1.98
CA LEU A 686 32.87 4.56 0.97
C LEU A 686 34.11 5.30 0.45
N VAL A 687 33.97 6.58 0.06
CA VAL A 687 35.06 7.41 -0.40
C VAL A 687 36.13 7.60 0.67
N SER A 688 35.71 7.89 1.91
CA SER A 688 36.64 8.10 3.04
C SER A 688 37.46 6.85 3.37
N ASN A 689 36.97 5.66 3.02
CA ASN A 689 37.67 4.38 3.23
C ASN A 689 38.28 3.81 1.95
N ASN A 690 38.31 4.57 0.85
CA ASN A 690 38.84 4.17 -0.45
C ASN A 690 38.20 2.88 -1.00
N ILE A 691 36.90 2.72 -0.83
CA ILE A 691 36.13 1.58 -1.35
C ILE A 691 35.48 2.00 -2.68
N PRO A 692 35.81 1.36 -3.81
CA PRO A 692 35.19 1.69 -5.09
C PRO A 692 33.72 1.23 -5.17
N PHE A 693 32.89 2.01 -5.82
CA PHE A 693 31.47 1.72 -6.05
C PHE A 693 30.93 2.51 -7.25
N ASP A 694 29.82 2.03 -7.81
CA ASP A 694 29.04 2.77 -8.81
C ASP A 694 27.93 3.57 -8.11
N PHE A 695 27.66 4.81 -8.60
CA PHE A 695 26.58 5.64 -8.08
C PHE A 695 25.76 6.25 -9.20
N MET A 696 24.42 6.14 -9.12
CA MET A 696 23.51 6.75 -10.09
C MET A 696 22.44 7.58 -9.36
N ILE A 697 22.42 8.87 -9.65
CA ILE A 697 21.35 9.81 -9.20
C ILE A 697 20.35 10.00 -10.33
N TYR A 698 19.05 9.91 -9.99
CA TYR A 698 17.96 10.28 -10.88
C TYR A 698 17.42 11.67 -10.50
N PRO A 699 17.77 12.73 -11.25
CA PRO A 699 17.34 14.10 -10.94
C PRO A 699 15.83 14.24 -10.90
N ASN A 700 15.30 14.95 -9.89
CA ASN A 700 13.88 15.26 -9.69
C ASN A 700 12.96 14.03 -9.52
N LYS A 701 13.51 12.84 -9.34
CA LYS A 701 12.71 11.64 -9.10
C LYS A 701 12.55 11.40 -7.61
N ASN A 702 11.30 11.05 -7.23
CA ASN A 702 10.93 10.65 -5.89
C ASN A 702 11.31 9.18 -5.59
N HIS A 703 10.84 8.64 -4.46
CA HIS A 703 11.12 7.28 -4.00
C HIS A 703 10.79 6.18 -5.02
N GLY A 704 9.79 6.40 -5.85
CA GLY A 704 9.39 5.44 -6.89
C GLY A 704 10.29 5.41 -8.13
N ILE A 705 11.15 6.41 -8.36
CA ILE A 705 12.02 6.58 -9.54
C ILE A 705 11.28 6.18 -10.82
N ALA A 706 10.18 6.87 -11.12
CA ALA A 706 9.27 6.52 -12.22
C ALA A 706 8.96 7.72 -13.13
N GLY A 707 8.17 7.47 -14.18
CA GLY A 707 7.69 8.44 -15.16
C GLY A 707 8.55 8.54 -16.41
N GLY A 708 7.91 8.63 -17.58
CA GLY A 708 8.57 8.58 -18.87
C GLY A 708 9.43 7.33 -19.04
N PHE A 709 10.62 7.46 -19.57
CA PHE A 709 11.58 6.36 -19.74
C PHE A 709 12.36 5.98 -18.47
N THR A 710 12.06 6.57 -17.32
CA THR A 710 12.88 6.39 -16.10
C THR A 710 12.92 4.91 -15.65
N ARG A 711 11.78 4.20 -15.67
CA ARG A 711 11.75 2.78 -15.34
C ARG A 711 12.60 1.93 -16.28
N TYR A 712 12.50 2.16 -17.58
CA TYR A 712 13.37 1.50 -18.57
C TYR A 712 14.84 1.76 -18.26
N HIS A 713 15.22 3.02 -18.02
CA HIS A 713 16.61 3.41 -17.79
C HIS A 713 17.19 2.77 -16.52
N ILE A 714 16.47 2.77 -15.41
CA ILE A 714 16.97 2.17 -14.14
C ILE A 714 17.11 0.66 -14.27
N PHE A 715 16.15 -0.05 -14.87
CA PHE A 715 16.23 -1.50 -15.06
C PHE A 715 17.30 -1.89 -16.08
N ASN A 716 17.55 -1.07 -17.11
CA ASN A 716 18.66 -1.26 -18.03
C ASN A 716 20.02 -1.07 -17.34
N LYS A 717 20.17 -0.05 -16.47
CA LYS A 717 21.38 0.14 -15.65
C LYS A 717 21.61 -1.05 -14.72
N MET A 718 20.57 -1.55 -14.07
CA MET A 718 20.65 -2.72 -13.19
C MET A 718 21.04 -3.99 -13.98
N LEU A 719 20.37 -4.25 -15.12
CA LEU A 719 20.68 -5.39 -15.97
C LEU A 719 22.14 -5.39 -16.44
N LYS A 720 22.62 -4.22 -16.91
CA LYS A 720 24.00 -4.05 -17.30
C LYS A 720 24.97 -4.38 -16.15
N PHE A 721 24.72 -3.80 -14.97
CA PHE A 721 25.53 -4.05 -13.79
C PHE A 721 25.56 -5.54 -13.39
N VAL A 722 24.40 -6.21 -13.41
CA VAL A 722 24.30 -7.65 -13.13
C VAL A 722 25.14 -8.46 -14.13
N LYS A 723 25.03 -8.19 -15.44
CA LYS A 723 25.77 -8.92 -16.48
C LYS A 723 27.30 -8.72 -16.43
N GLU A 724 27.74 -7.57 -15.93
CA GLU A 724 29.17 -7.23 -15.82
C GLU A 724 29.79 -7.76 -14.52
N ASN A 725 29.00 -7.98 -13.46
CA ASN A 725 29.51 -8.18 -12.10
C ASN A 725 29.04 -9.47 -11.41
N LEU A 726 28.11 -10.19 -12.01
CA LEU A 726 27.54 -11.44 -11.49
C LEU A 726 27.56 -12.55 -12.53
#